data_cb39206aae592392d50643f44ef2f619
#
_entry.id   cb39206aae592392d50643f44ef2f619
#
_cell.length_a   1.000
_cell.length_b   1.000
_cell.length_c   1.000
_cell.angle_alpha   90.00
_cell.angle_beta   90.00
_cell.angle_gamma   90.00
#
_symmetry.space_group_name_H-M   'P 1'
#
loop_
_entity.id
_entity.type
_entity.pdbx_description
1 polymer ?
#
loop_
_entity_poly.entity_id
_entity_poly.type
_entity_poly.pdbx_seq_one_letter_code
_entity_poly.pdbx_strand_id
1 'polypeptide(L)'
;MKKFLQEKRVTLFLIKALVLYLGFCSQAMAQQMIQGKVTDATNQPVIGASVVVKGSHNGTITDIDGKYNVNVKANATLVFSYVGFKTKEVVIANQKMLNVILQDDTQSLEEVVVTGVFDKRTRMQSSVSISSLTAKQMDRVAVNSSADLLKNIPGVFVNSSLGEIRNTVYSRGVSVGSNDGESGYYYVSMQEDGLPVTNATFGNYGPDYFLRTDATLGRLEAVRGGTASILGNNAPGGIYNYISKTGGKTFEGEIRTKYGLEGNGKNPYYRTDFDFGGPLSNDKTITYNIGGFYRQSDGARYSGYPMNKGGQLKANVVKTYKTGNVKLFVKILDDHNGWNEFTPTIGFTNPSFPSGVTNTTSVLIPSVQEDFTINETGKKVHFDSRDLVHSTDYSTGLNWDQNLGNGWKLENKARYSTKRSVWNTTAIVYPFATNSVVFYGVTNTLFSPGVYSFNDHKTGTQIGSVTNNFFNYTVNYSNFPGANIQPNSLYFNPLFYTDNKMKELINQFTINKKIDKMTFTAGMFYAHSNLSRMNSTGVGEVFSQMTTPRPTLTDISYVGLFDGQTHNLTNPNGVVGGSGKSAPVNIIDVAQDQMAFFFGHTWEISPKLNFDWGVRSERVSFKGNNQIAVATDLTSTGGTDGNPLTVYDNYGGKIDATYSYSDKKVTTFSVSSGLNYKFADNQAIYGRYSLGNKAPDMSMFVNVNTAFGATNLDPIAQKIQQFEAGYKLKTGGMNLFVTPFYSIVSNVPQQLSTLATEGDLTSAYNLPVLYNKFRTMGVEFEVNQEFTDKFSVRAVATFQKSKAVEYKTWVVGTPGAADDVIADYSGNETDNNAKVIFRVSPTYTSGKFYSSLDFSYMGKRAANVPNAFELPAYNQTNLNLGYNLTSKLQLQANINNLFNQLGVMGWSAPGGFPAALDRQGFTKEQLNANPNVVYSTLSLPARAYFITATYKF
;
A
#
# COMPACT_ATOMS: atom_id res chain seq x y z
N MET A 1 29.81 -77.94 -61.47
CA MET A 1 30.26 -77.57 -60.13
C MET A 1 30.23 -76.06 -59.88
N LYS A 2 30.56 -75.17 -60.81
CA LYS A 2 30.51 -73.69 -60.55
C LYS A 2 29.11 -73.07 -60.40
N LYS A 3 28.09 -73.58 -61.12
CA LYS A 3 26.72 -73.07 -60.94
C LYS A 3 26.07 -73.47 -59.62
N PHE A 4 26.37 -74.59 -59.07
CA PHE A 4 25.83 -75.11 -57.81
C PHE A 4 26.42 -74.30 -56.56
N LEU A 5 27.63 -73.75 -56.69
CA LEU A 5 28.29 -72.94 -55.68
C LEU A 5 27.78 -71.50 -55.67
N GLN A 6 27.26 -71.03 -56.84
CA GLN A 6 26.74 -69.66 -56.97
C GLN A 6 25.31 -69.59 -56.34
N GLU A 7 24.48 -70.60 -56.54
CA GLU A 7 23.15 -70.69 -55.94
C GLU A 7 23.20 -70.76 -54.39
N LYS A 8 24.12 -71.56 -53.84
CA LYS A 8 24.30 -71.61 -52.38
C LYS A 8 24.80 -70.31 -51.79
N ARG A 9 25.60 -69.47 -52.48
CA ARG A 9 26.04 -68.20 -52.04
C ARG A 9 24.91 -67.12 -52.03
N VAL A 10 24.05 -67.17 -53.09
CA VAL A 10 22.89 -66.26 -53.17
C VAL A 10 21.86 -66.65 -52.12
N THR A 11 21.58 -67.95 -51.90
CA THR A 11 20.65 -68.39 -50.85
C THR A 11 21.20 -68.06 -49.45
N LEU A 12 22.50 -68.18 -49.20
CA LEU A 12 23.10 -67.83 -47.92
C LEU A 12 23.13 -66.33 -47.68
N PHE A 13 23.25 -65.54 -48.77
CA PHE A 13 23.18 -64.07 -48.71
C PHE A 13 21.73 -63.61 -48.42
N LEU A 14 20.72 -64.20 -49.06
CA LEU A 14 19.31 -63.91 -48.84
C LEU A 14 18.85 -64.33 -47.42
N ILE A 15 19.35 -65.46 -46.89
CA ILE A 15 19.09 -65.86 -45.50
C ILE A 15 19.76 -64.91 -44.53
N LYS A 16 21.01 -64.44 -44.76
CA LYS A 16 21.66 -63.45 -43.91
C LYS A 16 20.93 -62.08 -43.99
N ALA A 17 20.47 -61.67 -45.18
CA ALA A 17 19.72 -60.45 -45.36
C ALA A 17 18.36 -60.52 -44.67
N LEU A 18 17.68 -61.66 -44.71
CA LEU A 18 16.40 -61.89 -44.03
C LEU A 18 16.60 -61.96 -42.50
N VAL A 19 17.63 -62.54 -41.97
CA VAL A 19 17.98 -62.53 -40.55
C VAL A 19 18.37 -61.14 -40.09
N LEU A 20 19.08 -60.30 -40.89
CA LEU A 20 19.35 -58.91 -40.61
C LEU A 20 18.07 -58.06 -40.61
N TYR A 21 17.20 -58.33 -41.59
CA TYR A 21 15.90 -57.62 -41.72
C TYR A 21 14.97 -57.98 -40.55
N LEU A 22 14.87 -59.23 -40.12
CA LEU A 22 14.15 -59.72 -38.95
C LEU A 22 14.75 -59.18 -37.64
N GLY A 23 16.09 -59.00 -37.55
CA GLY A 23 16.79 -58.36 -36.45
C GLY A 23 16.50 -56.87 -36.33
N PHE A 24 16.26 -56.18 -37.48
CA PHE A 24 15.87 -54.73 -37.49
C PHE A 24 14.39 -54.53 -37.14
N CYS A 25 13.52 -55.51 -37.39
CA CYS A 25 12.08 -55.40 -37.07
C CYS A 25 11.77 -55.69 -35.59
N SER A 26 12.71 -56.14 -34.77
CA SER A 26 12.44 -56.51 -33.35
C SER A 26 12.65 -55.37 -32.38
N GLN A 27 12.93 -54.14 -32.83
CA GLN A 27 12.89 -52.95 -31.98
C GLN A 27 11.58 -52.14 -32.10
N ALA A 28 10.44 -52.80 -32.19
CA ALA A 28 9.16 -52.13 -31.84
C ALA A 28 9.17 -51.96 -30.33
N MET A 29 9.73 -50.82 -29.85
CA MET A 29 9.64 -50.44 -28.46
C MET A 29 8.18 -50.28 -28.09
N ALA A 30 7.64 -51.16 -27.23
CA ALA A 30 6.29 -51.04 -26.73
C ALA A 30 6.11 -49.72 -25.99
N GLN A 31 5.39 -48.79 -26.59
CA GLN A 31 4.89 -47.63 -25.90
C GLN A 31 3.71 -48.05 -25.04
N GLN A 32 3.72 -47.67 -23.78
CA GLN A 32 2.59 -47.89 -22.88
C GLN A 32 1.90 -46.55 -22.59
N MET A 33 0.58 -46.55 -22.55
CA MET A 33 -0.20 -45.38 -22.11
C MET A 33 -0.27 -45.40 -20.57
N ILE A 34 0.20 -44.32 -19.96
CA ILE A 34 0.06 -44.07 -18.52
C ILE A 34 -1.03 -43.05 -18.33
N GLN A 35 -1.96 -43.36 -17.45
CA GLN A 35 -3.02 -42.45 -17.03
C GLN A 35 -2.98 -42.28 -15.51
N GLY A 36 -3.51 -41.19 -15.01
CA GLY A 36 -3.56 -40.94 -13.57
C GLY A 36 -4.16 -39.62 -13.22
N LYS A 37 -4.08 -39.29 -11.96
CA LYS A 37 -4.54 -38.00 -11.42
C LYS A 37 -3.42 -37.27 -10.69
N VAL A 38 -3.32 -35.97 -10.91
CA VAL A 38 -2.43 -35.08 -10.17
C VAL A 38 -3.28 -34.28 -9.19
N THR A 39 -2.95 -34.35 -7.92
CA THR A 39 -3.60 -33.59 -6.84
C THR A 39 -2.56 -32.84 -6.01
N ASP A 40 -3.00 -31.85 -5.25
CA ASP A 40 -2.18 -31.22 -4.22
C ASP A 40 -2.23 -32.03 -2.90
N ALA A 41 -1.50 -31.57 -1.88
CA ALA A 41 -1.44 -32.18 -0.56
C ALA A 41 -2.79 -32.18 0.18
N THR A 42 -3.76 -31.37 -0.26
CA THR A 42 -5.13 -31.29 0.28
C THR A 42 -6.12 -32.11 -0.56
N ASN A 43 -5.60 -32.92 -1.51
CA ASN A 43 -6.36 -33.78 -2.43
C ASN A 43 -7.22 -33.00 -3.45
N GLN A 44 -6.93 -31.70 -3.67
CA GLN A 44 -7.53 -30.89 -4.74
C GLN A 44 -6.87 -31.25 -6.07
N PRO A 45 -7.63 -31.33 -7.19
CA PRO A 45 -7.03 -31.56 -8.50
C PRO A 45 -6.14 -30.38 -8.89
N VAL A 46 -4.94 -30.68 -9.38
CA VAL A 46 -4.05 -29.67 -9.97
C VAL A 46 -4.35 -29.59 -11.47
N ILE A 47 -5.13 -28.62 -11.85
CA ILE A 47 -5.59 -28.40 -13.23
C ILE A 47 -4.48 -27.75 -14.04
N GLY A 48 -4.24 -28.20 -15.28
CA GLY A 48 -3.21 -27.63 -16.16
C GLY A 48 -1.78 -28.00 -15.77
N ALA A 49 -1.57 -28.94 -14.83
CA ALA A 49 -0.23 -29.42 -14.51
C ALA A 49 0.43 -30.06 -15.72
N SER A 50 1.67 -29.68 -16.01
CA SER A 50 2.49 -30.23 -17.07
C SER A 50 2.99 -31.62 -16.69
N VAL A 51 2.80 -32.61 -17.54
CA VAL A 51 3.28 -33.98 -17.39
C VAL A 51 4.12 -34.32 -18.62
N VAL A 52 5.45 -34.31 -18.48
CA VAL A 52 6.38 -34.43 -19.60
C VAL A 52 7.33 -35.62 -19.38
N VAL A 53 7.64 -36.36 -20.43
CA VAL A 53 8.68 -37.37 -20.40
C VAL A 53 10.05 -36.73 -20.37
N LYS A 54 10.84 -36.95 -19.33
CA LYS A 54 12.16 -36.37 -19.12
C LYS A 54 13.06 -36.53 -20.32
N GLY A 55 13.65 -35.41 -20.80
CA GLY A 55 14.52 -35.39 -21.96
C GLY A 55 13.81 -35.48 -23.32
N SER A 56 12.49 -35.31 -23.38
CA SER A 56 11.72 -35.28 -24.64
C SER A 56 10.70 -34.14 -24.68
N HIS A 57 10.13 -33.89 -25.86
CA HIS A 57 8.98 -32.97 -26.02
C HIS A 57 7.62 -33.68 -25.90
N ASN A 58 7.64 -34.98 -25.55
CA ASN A 58 6.40 -35.75 -25.38
C ASN A 58 5.81 -35.49 -24.00
N GLY A 59 4.58 -34.98 -23.94
CA GLY A 59 3.91 -34.66 -22.70
C GLY A 59 2.45 -34.29 -22.91
N THR A 60 1.77 -34.06 -21.78
CA THR A 60 0.36 -33.66 -21.72
C THR A 60 0.18 -32.66 -20.57
N ILE A 61 -1.03 -32.11 -20.44
CA ILE A 61 -1.45 -31.34 -19.28
C ILE A 61 -2.65 -32.01 -18.61
N THR A 62 -2.80 -31.81 -17.30
CA THR A 62 -3.96 -32.34 -16.57
C THR A 62 -5.23 -31.59 -16.92
N ASP A 63 -6.36 -32.31 -16.94
CA ASP A 63 -7.69 -31.76 -17.15
C ASP A 63 -8.27 -31.13 -15.87
N ILE A 64 -9.56 -30.74 -15.92
CA ILE A 64 -10.28 -30.09 -14.81
C ILE A 64 -10.39 -30.99 -13.57
N ASP A 65 -10.37 -32.32 -13.75
CA ASP A 65 -10.37 -33.29 -12.65
C ASP A 65 -8.94 -33.62 -12.17
N GLY A 66 -7.91 -32.98 -12.74
CA GLY A 66 -6.51 -33.28 -12.53
C GLY A 66 -6.05 -34.57 -13.22
N LYS A 67 -6.85 -35.17 -14.14
CA LYS A 67 -6.51 -36.39 -14.85
C LYS A 67 -5.59 -36.13 -16.03
N TYR A 68 -4.71 -37.07 -16.33
CA TYR A 68 -3.81 -37.03 -17.48
C TYR A 68 -3.68 -38.38 -18.14
N ASN A 69 -3.28 -38.37 -19.41
CA ASN A 69 -2.80 -39.57 -20.09
C ASN A 69 -1.60 -39.19 -21.00
N VAL A 70 -0.60 -40.02 -21.00
CA VAL A 70 0.63 -39.81 -21.78
C VAL A 70 1.22 -41.14 -22.24
N ASN A 71 1.68 -41.19 -23.48
CA ASN A 71 2.36 -42.36 -24.02
C ASN A 71 3.85 -42.31 -23.66
N VAL A 72 4.37 -43.35 -23.03
CA VAL A 72 5.75 -43.42 -22.56
C VAL A 72 6.44 -44.72 -22.98
N LYS A 73 7.77 -44.70 -23.06
CA LYS A 73 8.58 -45.94 -23.18
C LYS A 73 8.69 -46.57 -21.79
N ALA A 74 8.89 -47.87 -21.74
CA ALA A 74 9.19 -48.58 -20.48
C ALA A 74 10.41 -47.91 -19.79
N ASN A 75 10.36 -47.81 -18.48
CA ASN A 75 11.37 -47.19 -17.63
C ASN A 75 11.59 -45.67 -17.89
N ALA A 76 10.67 -44.96 -18.58
CA ALA A 76 10.75 -43.53 -18.72
C ALA A 76 10.50 -42.81 -17.37
N THR A 77 11.06 -41.62 -17.19
CA THR A 77 10.78 -40.76 -16.05
C THR A 77 9.78 -39.69 -16.50
N LEU A 78 8.65 -39.60 -15.81
CA LEU A 78 7.70 -38.51 -15.96
C LEU A 78 8.04 -37.38 -15.00
N VAL A 79 8.01 -36.14 -15.51
CA VAL A 79 8.22 -34.90 -14.76
C VAL A 79 6.87 -34.22 -14.65
N PHE A 80 6.40 -34.06 -13.44
CA PHE A 80 5.15 -33.36 -13.10
C PHE A 80 5.50 -31.96 -12.58
N SER A 81 5.01 -30.91 -13.21
CA SER A 81 5.27 -29.53 -12.79
C SER A 81 4.05 -28.65 -12.95
N TYR A 82 3.85 -27.73 -12.01
CA TYR A 82 2.83 -26.70 -12.06
C TYR A 82 3.29 -25.47 -11.26
N VAL A 83 2.84 -24.28 -11.66
CA VAL A 83 3.21 -23.05 -10.95
C VAL A 83 2.72 -23.08 -9.51
N GLY A 84 3.62 -22.85 -8.55
CA GLY A 84 3.33 -22.94 -7.12
C GLY A 84 3.46 -24.31 -6.50
N PHE A 85 3.91 -25.34 -7.26
CA PHE A 85 4.15 -26.70 -6.78
C PHE A 85 5.57 -27.16 -7.06
N LYS A 86 6.09 -28.03 -6.18
CA LYS A 86 7.37 -28.69 -6.40
C LYS A 86 7.29 -29.61 -7.60
N THR A 87 8.25 -29.49 -8.50
CA THR A 87 8.42 -30.45 -9.60
C THR A 87 8.70 -31.84 -9.03
N LYS A 88 7.93 -32.83 -9.45
CA LYS A 88 8.07 -34.22 -9.03
C LYS A 88 8.44 -35.10 -10.19
N GLU A 89 9.52 -35.84 -10.04
CA GLU A 89 9.95 -36.87 -11.02
C GLU A 89 9.56 -38.25 -10.53
N VAL A 90 8.98 -39.06 -11.41
CA VAL A 90 8.58 -40.44 -11.09
C VAL A 90 9.01 -41.33 -12.25
N VAL A 91 9.78 -42.37 -11.91
CA VAL A 91 10.19 -43.41 -12.85
C VAL A 91 9.02 -44.34 -13.07
N ILE A 92 8.67 -44.60 -14.31
CA ILE A 92 7.60 -45.53 -14.72
C ILE A 92 8.19 -46.93 -14.81
N ALA A 93 7.71 -47.81 -13.95
CA ALA A 93 7.98 -49.24 -14.05
C ALA A 93 6.89 -49.91 -14.98
N ASN A 94 6.15 -50.89 -14.48
CA ASN A 94 5.10 -51.60 -15.25
C ASN A 94 3.68 -51.11 -14.96
N GLN A 95 3.50 -49.98 -14.30
CA GLN A 95 2.21 -49.43 -13.88
C GLN A 95 1.50 -48.71 -15.03
N LYS A 96 0.21 -49.00 -15.23
CA LYS A 96 -0.64 -48.31 -16.22
C LYS A 96 -1.36 -47.08 -15.61
N MET A 97 -1.46 -47.03 -14.28
CA MET A 97 -2.07 -45.93 -13.53
C MET A 97 -1.04 -45.35 -12.54
N LEU A 98 -0.88 -44.01 -12.55
CA LEU A 98 0.03 -43.32 -11.66
C LEU A 98 -0.65 -42.03 -11.13
N ASN A 99 -1.10 -42.08 -9.87
CA ASN A 99 -1.57 -40.86 -9.20
C ASN A 99 -0.41 -40.17 -8.50
N VAL A 100 -0.35 -38.82 -8.68
CA VAL A 100 0.76 -38.04 -8.17
C VAL A 100 0.21 -36.92 -7.31
N ILE A 101 0.76 -36.78 -6.10
CA ILE A 101 0.50 -35.65 -5.24
C ILE A 101 1.67 -34.66 -5.43
N LEU A 102 1.35 -33.48 -5.90
CA LEU A 102 2.29 -32.36 -5.92
C LEU A 102 2.22 -31.62 -4.59
N GLN A 103 3.38 -31.40 -4.02
CA GLN A 103 3.51 -30.59 -2.82
C GLN A 103 3.64 -29.13 -3.19
N ASP A 104 3.07 -28.26 -2.36
CA ASP A 104 3.22 -26.84 -2.52
C ASP A 104 4.70 -26.48 -2.59
N ASP A 105 5.08 -25.74 -3.60
CA ASP A 105 6.38 -25.11 -3.61
C ASP A 105 6.33 -23.88 -2.71
N THR A 106 6.44 -24.10 -1.41
CA THR A 106 6.70 -23.02 -0.45
C THR A 106 8.10 -22.45 -0.64
N GLN A 107 8.87 -23.01 -1.55
CA GLN A 107 10.27 -22.74 -1.78
C GLN A 107 10.49 -21.93 -3.05
N SER A 108 10.45 -20.62 -2.91
CA SER A 108 10.58 -19.69 -4.03
C SER A 108 12.01 -19.43 -4.54
N LEU A 109 13.01 -20.26 -4.21
CA LEU A 109 14.39 -20.06 -4.68
C LEU A 109 14.60 -20.35 -6.17
N GLU A 110 13.82 -21.26 -6.75
CA GLU A 110 13.83 -21.55 -8.20
C GLU A 110 12.78 -20.73 -8.97
N GLU A 111 11.96 -19.97 -8.27
CA GLU A 111 10.98 -19.09 -8.89
C GLU A 111 11.71 -18.03 -9.74
N VAL A 112 11.28 -17.94 -11.00
CA VAL A 112 11.77 -16.92 -11.93
C VAL A 112 11.12 -15.58 -11.58
N VAL A 113 11.91 -14.63 -11.13
CA VAL A 113 11.49 -13.27 -10.85
C VAL A 113 11.61 -12.38 -12.08
N VAL A 114 10.67 -11.45 -12.22
CA VAL A 114 10.63 -10.51 -13.34
C VAL A 114 10.73 -9.06 -12.88
N THR A 115 10.46 -8.79 -11.61
CA THR A 115 10.51 -7.44 -11.04
C THR A 115 11.93 -7.13 -10.55
N GLY A 116 12.42 -5.93 -10.89
CA GLY A 116 13.71 -5.45 -10.40
C GLY A 116 14.94 -6.17 -10.93
N VAL A 117 14.84 -6.87 -12.06
CA VAL A 117 15.96 -7.55 -12.73
C VAL A 117 16.03 -7.15 -14.20
N PHE A 118 17.24 -7.05 -14.74
CA PHE A 118 17.45 -6.74 -16.18
C PHE A 118 17.23 -7.97 -17.06
N ASP A 119 17.38 -9.17 -16.49
CA ASP A 119 17.15 -10.43 -17.18
C ASP A 119 16.44 -11.40 -16.21
N LYS A 120 15.52 -12.21 -16.73
CA LYS A 120 14.78 -13.21 -15.95
C LYS A 120 15.73 -14.23 -15.34
N ARG A 121 15.70 -14.38 -14.02
CA ARG A 121 16.57 -15.32 -13.30
C ARG A 121 15.94 -15.81 -12.02
N THR A 122 16.47 -16.87 -11.47
CA THR A 122 16.00 -17.40 -10.18
C THR A 122 16.50 -16.52 -9.02
N ARG A 123 15.82 -16.56 -7.89
CA ARG A 123 16.25 -15.89 -6.66
C ARG A 123 17.67 -16.32 -6.23
N MET A 124 18.06 -17.59 -6.48
CA MET A 124 19.40 -18.08 -6.18
C MET A 124 20.50 -17.40 -7.02
N GLN A 125 20.20 -17.04 -8.26
CA GLN A 125 21.14 -16.41 -9.19
C GLN A 125 21.14 -14.88 -9.13
N SER A 126 20.15 -14.27 -8.47
CA SER A 126 19.97 -12.83 -8.40
C SER A 126 20.92 -12.21 -7.37
N SER A 127 21.50 -11.07 -7.67
CA SER A 127 22.28 -10.22 -6.75
C SER A 127 21.42 -9.16 -6.03
N VAL A 128 20.09 -9.38 -5.96
CA VAL A 128 19.10 -8.44 -5.41
C VAL A 128 18.26 -9.13 -4.34
N SER A 129 17.90 -8.40 -3.28
CA SER A 129 16.92 -8.85 -2.28
C SER A 129 15.51 -8.84 -2.85
N ILE A 130 15.04 -9.99 -3.30
CA ILE A 130 13.70 -10.19 -3.85
C ILE A 130 12.93 -11.19 -2.99
N SER A 131 11.68 -10.86 -2.66
CA SER A 131 10.72 -11.78 -2.06
C SER A 131 9.48 -11.87 -2.94
N SER A 132 8.83 -13.03 -2.93
CA SER A 132 7.57 -13.23 -3.66
C SER A 132 6.53 -13.93 -2.79
N LEU A 133 5.26 -13.68 -3.07
CA LEU A 133 4.12 -14.39 -2.51
C LEU A 133 3.26 -14.91 -3.65
N THR A 134 3.01 -16.21 -3.66
CA THR A 134 2.09 -16.86 -4.60
C THR A 134 0.63 -16.59 -4.23
N ALA A 135 -0.31 -16.78 -5.18
CA ALA A 135 -1.74 -16.66 -4.92
C ALA A 135 -2.18 -17.49 -3.70
N LYS A 136 -1.72 -18.76 -3.60
CA LYS A 136 -2.03 -19.65 -2.49
C LYS A 136 -1.51 -19.16 -1.14
N GLN A 137 -0.32 -18.55 -1.10
CA GLN A 137 0.20 -17.93 0.12
C GLN A 137 -0.60 -16.69 0.51
N MET A 138 -1.01 -15.89 -0.47
CA MET A 138 -1.84 -14.70 -0.24
C MET A 138 -3.25 -15.08 0.25
N ASP A 139 -3.85 -16.13 -0.27
CA ASP A 139 -5.17 -16.63 0.15
C ASP A 139 -5.21 -17.11 1.60
N ARG A 140 -4.06 -17.51 2.14
CA ARG A 140 -3.91 -17.96 3.55
C ARG A 140 -3.64 -16.81 4.51
N VAL A 141 -3.45 -15.59 4.01
CA VAL A 141 -3.22 -14.39 4.83
C VAL A 141 -4.50 -13.57 4.87
N ALA A 142 -5.01 -13.34 6.07
CA ALA A 142 -6.13 -12.44 6.25
C ALA A 142 -5.64 -11.00 6.17
N VAL A 143 -5.92 -10.34 5.05
CA VAL A 143 -5.51 -8.95 4.79
C VAL A 143 -6.72 -8.02 4.79
N ASN A 144 -6.52 -6.79 5.26
CA ASN A 144 -7.51 -5.71 5.19
C ASN A 144 -7.21 -4.74 4.04
N SER A 145 -5.94 -4.63 3.64
CA SER A 145 -5.51 -3.76 2.55
C SER A 145 -4.48 -4.45 1.65
N SER A 146 -4.23 -3.91 0.46
CA SER A 146 -3.14 -4.39 -0.40
C SER A 146 -1.77 -4.25 0.28
N ALA A 147 -1.57 -3.23 1.11
CA ALA A 147 -0.34 -3.03 1.87
C ALA A 147 -0.09 -4.14 2.92
N ASP A 148 -1.13 -4.75 3.48
CA ASP A 148 -0.99 -5.80 4.49
C ASP A 148 -0.23 -7.03 3.98
N LEU A 149 -0.31 -7.34 2.68
CA LEU A 149 0.48 -8.41 2.08
C LEU A 149 1.99 -8.18 2.28
N LEU A 150 2.42 -6.92 2.28
CA LEU A 150 3.83 -6.53 2.42
C LEU A 150 4.38 -6.77 3.83
N LYS A 151 3.54 -6.97 4.84
CA LYS A 151 3.97 -7.43 6.18
C LYS A 151 4.65 -8.80 6.16
N ASN A 152 4.48 -9.55 5.07
CA ASN A 152 5.16 -10.85 4.84
C ASN A 152 6.55 -10.70 4.19
N ILE A 153 7.01 -9.47 3.93
CA ILE A 153 8.29 -9.18 3.30
C ILE A 153 9.24 -8.67 4.38
N PRO A 154 10.43 -9.29 4.59
CA PRO A 154 11.38 -8.80 5.58
C PRO A 154 11.87 -7.40 5.23
N GLY A 155 12.18 -6.58 6.23
CA GLY A 155 12.67 -5.21 6.04
C GLY A 155 11.61 -4.19 5.63
N VAL A 156 10.35 -4.59 5.46
CA VAL A 156 9.24 -3.70 5.10
C VAL A 156 8.40 -3.35 6.33
N PHE A 157 8.30 -2.06 6.60
CA PHE A 157 7.36 -1.52 7.57
C PHE A 157 6.03 -1.23 6.89
N VAL A 158 4.93 -1.60 7.54
CA VAL A 158 3.57 -1.33 7.08
C VAL A 158 2.72 -0.85 8.25
N ASN A 159 2.21 0.35 8.15
CA ASN A 159 1.13 0.84 9.00
C ASN A 159 -0.17 0.84 8.18
N SER A 160 -1.09 -0.03 8.53
CA SER A 160 -2.42 -0.17 7.92
C SER A 160 -3.55 0.02 8.96
N SER A 161 -3.27 0.71 10.05
CA SER A 161 -4.25 0.93 11.12
C SER A 161 -5.39 1.85 10.71
N LEU A 162 -5.17 2.71 9.72
CA LEU A 162 -6.22 3.57 9.15
C LEU A 162 -7.26 2.78 8.35
N GLY A 163 -6.91 1.66 7.73
CA GLY A 163 -7.86 0.82 6.98
C GLY A 163 -7.34 0.34 5.64
N GLU A 164 -8.21 0.28 4.62
CA GLU A 164 -7.82 -0.18 3.27
C GLU A 164 -6.97 0.83 2.51
N ILE A 165 -7.15 2.12 2.79
CA ILE A 165 -6.42 3.24 2.19
C ILE A 165 -5.64 4.02 3.24
N ARG A 166 -4.79 4.95 2.81
CA ARG A 166 -3.92 5.78 3.66
C ARG A 166 -2.91 4.94 4.46
N ASN A 167 -2.39 3.89 3.84
CA ASN A 167 -1.35 3.07 4.46
C ASN A 167 0.02 3.73 4.33
N THR A 168 0.93 3.40 5.25
CA THR A 168 2.33 3.80 5.18
C THR A 168 3.19 2.57 4.92
N VAL A 169 4.02 2.63 3.88
CA VAL A 169 4.93 1.55 3.48
C VAL A 169 6.31 2.10 3.15
N TYR A 170 7.32 1.57 3.82
CA TYR A 170 8.73 1.82 3.48
C TYR A 170 9.59 0.62 3.79
N SER A 171 10.78 0.56 3.23
CA SER A 171 11.74 -0.52 3.47
C SER A 171 13.03 -0.02 4.11
N ARG A 172 13.63 -0.86 4.98
CA ARG A 172 14.95 -0.65 5.57
C ARG A 172 15.13 0.71 6.26
N GLY A 173 14.08 1.18 6.93
CA GLY A 173 14.09 2.47 7.61
C GLY A 173 14.23 3.68 6.70
N VAL A 174 14.08 3.51 5.39
CA VAL A 174 14.05 4.61 4.41
C VAL A 174 12.68 5.28 4.53
N SER A 175 12.54 6.11 5.55
CA SER A 175 11.36 6.90 5.87
C SER A 175 11.80 8.32 6.15
N VAL A 176 10.96 9.26 5.81
CA VAL A 176 11.17 10.67 6.11
C VAL A 176 10.00 11.10 6.95
N GLY A 177 10.23 11.28 8.23
CA GLY A 177 9.25 11.75 9.19
C GLY A 177 7.85 11.34 8.77
N SER A 178 7.38 10.20 9.22
CA SER A 178 6.15 9.60 8.73
C SER A 178 4.98 10.54 8.98
N ASN A 179 4.62 11.31 8.00
CA ASN A 179 3.33 11.91 7.93
C ASN A 179 2.32 10.82 7.62
N ASP A 180 1.65 10.31 8.64
CA ASP A 180 0.53 9.39 8.46
C ASP A 180 -0.61 10.01 7.62
N GLY A 181 -0.57 11.32 7.40
CA GLY A 181 -1.51 12.07 6.57
C GLY A 181 -1.14 12.25 5.10
N GLU A 182 0.10 11.99 4.72
CA GLU A 182 0.57 12.11 3.33
C GLU A 182 0.59 10.76 2.61
N SER A 183 1.08 10.75 1.39
CA SER A 183 0.97 9.58 0.49
C SER A 183 1.66 8.29 0.96
N GLY A 184 2.15 8.18 2.18
CA GLY A 184 2.67 6.96 2.84
C GLY A 184 3.64 6.05 2.08
N TYR A 185 3.88 6.32 0.80
CA TYR A 185 4.64 5.51 -0.16
C TYR A 185 5.78 6.29 -0.81
N TYR A 186 6.30 7.28 -0.14
CA TYR A 186 7.18 8.30 -0.71
C TYR A 186 8.39 7.76 -1.49
N TYR A 187 9.07 6.73 -0.97
CA TYR A 187 10.28 6.16 -1.59
C TYR A 187 10.05 4.85 -2.32
N VAL A 188 8.82 4.33 -2.35
CA VAL A 188 8.52 3.02 -2.92
C VAL A 188 7.54 3.13 -4.08
N SER A 189 7.66 2.24 -5.06
CA SER A 189 6.75 2.12 -6.19
C SER A 189 5.79 0.95 -5.97
N MET A 190 4.52 1.25 -5.79
CA MET A 190 3.44 0.26 -5.87
C MET A 190 3.06 0.08 -7.33
N GLN A 191 3.15 -1.13 -7.85
CA GLN A 191 2.94 -1.42 -9.26
C GLN A 191 1.84 -2.46 -9.49
N GLU A 192 1.12 -2.32 -10.58
CA GLU A 192 0.29 -3.35 -11.19
C GLU A 192 0.89 -3.75 -12.54
N ASP A 193 1.18 -5.06 -12.72
CA ASP A 193 1.76 -5.63 -13.95
C ASP A 193 3.04 -4.92 -14.44
N GLY A 194 3.82 -4.35 -13.50
CA GLY A 194 5.11 -3.70 -13.76
C GLY A 194 5.05 -2.22 -14.13
N LEU A 195 3.89 -1.56 -14.00
CA LEU A 195 3.75 -0.11 -14.11
C LEU A 195 3.28 0.47 -12.76
N PRO A 196 3.76 1.67 -12.35
CA PRO A 196 3.26 2.33 -11.16
C PRO A 196 1.74 2.47 -11.18
N VAL A 197 1.06 2.24 -10.06
CA VAL A 197 -0.39 2.42 -9.94
C VAL A 197 -0.79 3.86 -10.24
N THR A 198 0.00 4.81 -9.78
CA THR A 198 -0.05 6.22 -10.16
C THR A 198 1.37 6.77 -10.23
N ASN A 199 1.62 7.69 -11.16
CA ASN A 199 2.92 8.31 -11.33
C ASN A 199 3.08 9.59 -10.49
N ALA A 200 2.03 10.40 -10.43
CA ALA A 200 2.02 11.58 -9.59
C ALA A 200 1.38 11.28 -8.24
N THR A 201 2.05 11.72 -7.18
CA THR A 201 1.52 11.68 -5.81
C THR A 201 1.40 13.11 -5.29
N PHE A 202 0.36 13.37 -4.55
CA PHE A 202 0.12 14.65 -3.91
C PHE A 202 -0.49 14.38 -2.54
N GLY A 203 -0.19 15.15 -1.54
CA GLY A 203 -0.69 14.95 -0.17
C GLY A 203 -2.14 14.43 -0.16
N ASN A 204 -2.47 13.42 0.60
CA ASN A 204 -3.77 12.74 0.60
C ASN A 204 -4.17 12.07 -0.73
N TYR A 205 -3.23 11.76 -1.60
CA TYR A 205 -3.44 11.06 -2.87
C TYR A 205 -2.29 10.07 -3.10
N GLY A 206 -2.52 8.82 -2.80
CA GLY A 206 -1.52 7.74 -2.88
C GLY A 206 -1.96 6.58 -3.77
N PRO A 207 -1.07 5.65 -4.07
CA PRO A 207 -1.37 4.51 -4.93
C PRO A 207 -2.42 3.56 -4.35
N ASP A 208 -2.57 3.47 -3.03
CA ASP A 208 -3.53 2.60 -2.37
C ASP A 208 -4.99 3.07 -2.48
N TYR A 209 -5.23 4.30 -2.95
CA TYR A 209 -6.58 4.72 -3.34
C TYR A 209 -7.10 3.93 -4.55
N PHE A 210 -6.21 3.40 -5.38
CA PHE A 210 -6.55 2.74 -6.65
C PHE A 210 -6.09 1.28 -6.72
N LEU A 211 -5.36 0.79 -5.74
CA LEU A 211 -4.88 -0.59 -5.69
C LEU A 211 -5.75 -1.42 -4.74
N ARG A 212 -6.40 -2.45 -5.28
CA ARG A 212 -7.18 -3.43 -4.51
C ARG A 212 -6.71 -4.84 -4.83
N THR A 213 -6.68 -5.69 -3.82
CA THR A 213 -6.41 -7.12 -3.99
C THR A 213 -7.72 -7.89 -4.10
N ASP A 214 -7.82 -8.77 -5.07
CA ASP A 214 -8.95 -9.66 -5.31
C ASP A 214 -8.51 -11.00 -5.92
N ALA A 215 -9.47 -11.83 -6.32
CA ALA A 215 -9.20 -13.13 -6.89
C ALA A 215 -8.39 -13.09 -8.22
N THR A 216 -8.28 -11.94 -8.89
CA THR A 216 -7.48 -11.77 -10.13
C THR A 216 -5.98 -11.66 -9.88
N LEU A 217 -5.55 -11.54 -8.61
CA LEU A 217 -4.14 -11.42 -8.26
C LEU A 217 -3.45 -12.79 -8.34
N GLY A 218 -2.45 -12.90 -9.22
CA GLY A 218 -1.66 -14.11 -9.40
C GLY A 218 -0.49 -14.25 -8.45
N ARG A 219 0.28 -13.17 -8.24
CA ARG A 219 1.42 -13.13 -7.32
C ARG A 219 1.84 -11.71 -6.99
N LEU A 220 2.57 -11.56 -5.89
CA LEU A 220 3.26 -10.34 -5.49
C LEU A 220 4.77 -10.56 -5.55
N GLU A 221 5.49 -9.65 -6.21
CA GLU A 221 6.96 -9.59 -6.18
C GLU A 221 7.40 -8.30 -5.49
N ALA A 222 8.37 -8.40 -4.59
CA ALA A 222 8.87 -7.28 -3.79
C ALA A 222 10.40 -7.18 -3.89
N VAL A 223 10.87 -6.02 -4.35
CA VAL A 223 12.29 -5.64 -4.41
C VAL A 223 12.55 -4.55 -3.38
N ARG A 224 13.57 -4.75 -2.53
CA ARG A 224 13.91 -3.81 -1.46
C ARG A 224 15.20 -3.08 -1.78
N GLY A 225 15.10 -1.84 -2.25
CA GLY A 225 16.27 -1.06 -2.67
C GLY A 225 16.99 -1.65 -3.88
N GLY A 226 18.31 -1.57 -3.91
CA GLY A 226 19.14 -2.15 -4.96
C GLY A 226 18.79 -1.66 -6.36
N THR A 227 18.32 -2.56 -7.23
CA THR A 227 17.89 -2.24 -8.60
C THR A 227 16.63 -1.37 -8.67
N ALA A 228 15.89 -1.16 -7.57
CA ALA A 228 14.81 -0.17 -7.54
C ALA A 228 15.31 1.24 -7.89
N SER A 229 16.57 1.55 -7.64
CA SER A 229 17.22 2.81 -8.06
C SER A 229 17.27 2.98 -9.58
N ILE A 230 17.18 1.89 -10.36
CA ILE A 230 17.25 1.89 -11.83
C ILE A 230 15.86 1.62 -12.45
N LEU A 231 15.14 0.65 -11.90
CA LEU A 231 13.86 0.15 -12.47
C LEU A 231 12.63 0.72 -11.74
N GLY A 232 12.81 1.28 -10.55
CA GLY A 232 11.76 2.00 -9.82
C GLY A 232 11.63 3.45 -10.31
N ASN A 233 10.44 3.84 -10.71
CA ASN A 233 10.18 5.17 -11.26
C ASN A 233 10.13 6.18 -10.11
N ASN A 234 11.16 7.00 -9.97
CA ASN A 234 11.33 7.96 -8.87
C ASN A 234 11.14 7.33 -7.46
N ALA A 235 11.44 6.04 -7.32
CA ALA A 235 11.18 5.26 -6.11
C ALA A 235 12.35 4.32 -5.74
N PRO A 236 13.49 4.86 -5.34
CA PRO A 236 14.70 4.08 -5.10
C PRO A 236 14.66 3.20 -3.84
N GLY A 237 13.65 3.34 -2.99
CA GLY A 237 13.49 2.56 -1.76
C GLY A 237 12.96 1.15 -1.96
N GLY A 238 12.23 0.89 -3.05
CA GLY A 238 11.69 -0.44 -3.35
C GLY A 238 10.62 -0.46 -4.43
N ILE A 239 10.37 -1.66 -4.97
CA ILE A 239 9.30 -1.93 -5.94
C ILE A 239 8.43 -3.06 -5.39
N TYR A 240 7.12 -2.85 -5.33
CA TYR A 240 6.12 -3.85 -4.94
C TYR A 240 5.13 -4.03 -6.07
N ASN A 241 5.28 -5.14 -6.80
CA ASN A 241 4.56 -5.39 -8.05
C ASN A 241 3.49 -6.46 -7.86
N TYR A 242 2.24 -6.09 -8.02
CA TYR A 242 1.05 -6.93 -7.98
C TYR A 242 0.76 -7.42 -9.39
N ILE A 243 1.00 -8.72 -9.64
CA ILE A 243 0.92 -9.31 -10.97
C ILE A 243 -0.41 -10.04 -11.13
N SER A 244 -1.18 -9.61 -12.12
CA SER A 244 -2.51 -10.15 -12.42
C SER A 244 -2.43 -11.53 -13.08
N LYS A 245 -3.46 -12.36 -12.83
CA LYS A 245 -3.69 -13.60 -13.59
C LYS A 245 -3.96 -13.30 -15.05
N THR A 246 -3.65 -14.25 -15.89
CA THR A 246 -4.03 -14.32 -17.31
C THR A 246 -4.70 -15.66 -17.58
N GLY A 247 -5.56 -15.75 -18.59
CA GLY A 247 -6.22 -17.00 -18.92
C GLY A 247 -5.27 -18.10 -19.35
N GLY A 248 -5.53 -19.31 -18.86
CA GLY A 248 -4.84 -20.54 -19.22
C GLY A 248 -5.34 -21.15 -20.52
N LYS A 249 -4.78 -22.33 -20.90
CA LYS A 249 -5.21 -23.15 -22.05
C LYS A 249 -6.46 -23.97 -21.75
N THR A 250 -6.91 -24.01 -20.50
CA THR A 250 -8.13 -24.65 -20.01
C THR A 250 -8.98 -23.58 -19.32
N PHE A 251 -10.29 -23.77 -19.31
CA PHE A 251 -11.17 -22.93 -18.54
C PHE A 251 -10.94 -23.19 -17.04
N GLU A 252 -10.76 -22.15 -16.29
CA GLU A 252 -10.66 -22.16 -14.84
C GLU A 252 -11.47 -21.00 -14.28
N GLY A 253 -12.14 -21.21 -13.16
CA GLY A 253 -12.89 -20.15 -12.51
C GLY A 253 -13.10 -20.38 -11.05
N GLU A 254 -13.28 -19.31 -10.30
CA GLU A 254 -13.65 -19.36 -8.90
C GLU A 254 -14.62 -18.24 -8.52
N ILE A 255 -15.50 -18.55 -7.57
CA ILE A 255 -16.32 -17.57 -6.86
C ILE A 255 -16.04 -17.75 -5.37
N ARG A 256 -15.78 -16.64 -4.67
CA ARG A 256 -15.57 -16.60 -3.23
C ARG A 256 -16.61 -15.70 -2.60
N THR A 257 -17.34 -16.21 -1.63
CA THR A 257 -18.23 -15.37 -0.82
C THR A 257 -17.76 -15.38 0.61
N LYS A 258 -17.49 -14.19 1.14
CA LYS A 258 -16.98 -13.97 2.49
C LYS A 258 -18.01 -13.19 3.29
N TYR A 259 -18.43 -13.77 4.40
CA TYR A 259 -19.19 -13.11 5.44
C TYR A 259 -18.33 -12.93 6.68
N GLY A 260 -18.46 -11.80 7.39
CA GLY A 260 -17.71 -11.57 8.59
C GLY A 260 -18.39 -10.64 9.58
N LEU A 261 -17.81 -10.59 10.77
CA LEU A 261 -18.17 -9.67 11.86
C LEU A 261 -16.89 -8.99 12.32
N GLU A 262 -16.77 -7.70 12.04
CA GLU A 262 -15.69 -6.83 12.51
C GLU A 262 -16.06 -6.20 13.87
N GLY A 263 -15.24 -5.29 14.39
CA GLY A 263 -15.55 -4.56 15.62
C GLY A 263 -15.81 -5.47 16.82
N ASN A 264 -14.96 -6.46 17.04
CA ASN A 264 -15.10 -7.48 18.09
C ASN A 264 -16.42 -8.29 17.96
N GLY A 265 -16.83 -8.59 16.74
CA GLY A 265 -18.00 -9.41 16.44
C GLY A 265 -19.31 -8.67 16.31
N LYS A 266 -19.30 -7.34 16.16
CA LYS A 266 -20.53 -6.52 16.13
C LYS A 266 -20.89 -6.00 14.74
N ASN A 267 -19.91 -5.72 13.88
CA ASN A 267 -20.08 -4.96 12.64
C ASN A 267 -20.02 -5.88 11.43
N PRO A 268 -21.09 -5.99 10.62
CA PRO A 268 -21.15 -6.91 9.49
C PRO A 268 -20.17 -6.53 8.36
N TYR A 269 -19.68 -7.58 7.69
CA TYR A 269 -18.84 -7.54 6.52
C TYR A 269 -19.32 -8.54 5.49
N TYR A 270 -19.50 -8.10 4.25
CA TYR A 270 -19.88 -8.92 3.09
C TYR A 270 -18.95 -8.65 1.93
N ARG A 271 -18.46 -9.71 1.27
CA ARG A 271 -17.65 -9.60 0.07
C ARG A 271 -17.87 -10.82 -0.83
N THR A 272 -17.98 -10.56 -2.13
CA THR A 272 -17.93 -11.61 -3.15
C THR A 272 -16.84 -11.26 -4.16
N ASP A 273 -15.92 -12.20 -4.38
CA ASP A 273 -14.90 -12.14 -5.42
C ASP A 273 -15.23 -13.17 -6.49
N PHE A 274 -14.88 -12.90 -7.73
CA PHE A 274 -14.94 -13.85 -8.82
C PHE A 274 -13.73 -13.71 -9.75
N ASP A 275 -13.34 -14.80 -10.38
CA ASP A 275 -12.25 -14.86 -11.34
C ASP A 275 -12.50 -16.00 -12.33
N PHE A 276 -12.51 -15.72 -13.63
CA PHE A 276 -12.70 -16.67 -14.71
C PHE A 276 -11.69 -16.44 -15.82
N GLY A 277 -11.09 -17.52 -16.30
CA GLY A 277 -10.13 -17.45 -17.40
C GLY A 277 -10.13 -18.70 -18.25
N GLY A 278 -9.65 -18.57 -19.48
CA GLY A 278 -9.57 -19.69 -20.39
C GLY A 278 -9.27 -19.29 -21.83
N PRO A 279 -9.32 -20.24 -22.78
CA PRO A 279 -9.11 -19.97 -24.18
C PRO A 279 -10.35 -19.33 -24.84
N LEU A 280 -10.13 -18.33 -25.71
CA LEU A 280 -11.14 -17.74 -26.60
C LEU A 280 -11.09 -18.33 -28.01
N SER A 281 -9.96 -18.96 -28.40
CA SER A 281 -9.78 -19.55 -29.73
C SER A 281 -9.57 -21.06 -29.64
N ASN A 282 -9.97 -21.80 -30.70
CA ASN A 282 -9.82 -23.24 -30.75
C ASN A 282 -8.35 -23.70 -30.69
N ASP A 283 -7.43 -22.90 -31.27
CA ASP A 283 -5.99 -23.13 -31.21
C ASP A 283 -5.36 -22.73 -29.87
N LYS A 284 -6.16 -22.19 -28.91
CA LYS A 284 -5.76 -21.74 -27.59
C LYS A 284 -4.65 -20.69 -27.58
N THR A 285 -4.52 -19.95 -28.70
CA THR A 285 -3.54 -18.85 -28.80
C THR A 285 -4.09 -17.52 -28.29
N ILE A 286 -5.42 -17.40 -28.18
CA ILE A 286 -6.08 -16.25 -27.56
C ILE A 286 -6.71 -16.75 -26.26
N THR A 287 -6.30 -16.15 -25.15
CA THR A 287 -6.84 -16.44 -23.81
C THR A 287 -7.38 -15.17 -23.16
N TYR A 288 -8.28 -15.33 -22.20
CA TYR A 288 -8.86 -14.24 -21.45
C TYR A 288 -8.83 -14.53 -19.95
N ASN A 289 -8.85 -13.47 -19.17
CA ASN A 289 -9.18 -13.52 -17.76
C ASN A 289 -10.08 -12.33 -17.43
N ILE A 290 -11.10 -12.56 -16.62
CA ILE A 290 -12.03 -11.55 -16.11
C ILE A 290 -12.34 -11.86 -14.66
N GLY A 291 -12.29 -10.85 -13.81
CA GLY A 291 -12.62 -11.03 -12.39
C GLY A 291 -12.69 -9.70 -11.66
N GLY A 292 -12.98 -9.78 -10.39
CA GLY A 292 -13.13 -8.62 -9.53
C GLY A 292 -13.81 -8.95 -8.22
N PHE A 293 -14.28 -7.92 -7.54
CA PHE A 293 -15.03 -8.07 -6.30
C PHE A 293 -16.05 -6.96 -6.11
N TYR A 294 -17.02 -7.23 -5.24
CA TYR A 294 -17.85 -6.23 -4.60
C TYR A 294 -17.90 -6.51 -3.09
N ARG A 295 -17.84 -5.46 -2.25
CA ARG A 295 -17.98 -5.57 -0.80
C ARG A 295 -18.79 -4.44 -0.20
N GLN A 296 -19.30 -4.72 1.00
CA GLN A 296 -19.83 -3.75 1.95
C GLN A 296 -19.42 -4.13 3.36
N SER A 297 -18.97 -3.16 4.15
CA SER A 297 -18.49 -3.37 5.51
C SER A 297 -18.80 -2.14 6.37
N ASP A 298 -19.22 -2.41 7.59
CA ASP A 298 -19.38 -1.37 8.63
C ASP A 298 -18.04 -1.02 9.30
N GLY A 299 -16.97 -1.76 8.99
CA GLY A 299 -15.60 -1.52 9.48
C GLY A 299 -15.38 -1.93 10.94
N ALA A 300 -14.12 -1.81 11.36
CA ALA A 300 -13.75 -2.14 12.74
C ALA A 300 -14.35 -1.18 13.78
N ARG A 301 -14.69 0.05 13.38
CA ARG A 301 -15.30 1.13 14.18
C ARG A 301 -16.45 1.73 13.41
N TYR A 302 -17.66 1.33 13.77
CA TYR A 302 -18.86 1.73 13.03
C TYR A 302 -19.29 3.15 13.35
N SER A 303 -19.33 4.02 12.34
CA SER A 303 -19.69 5.44 12.46
C SER A 303 -21.20 5.72 12.33
N GLY A 304 -22.01 4.68 12.07
CA GLY A 304 -23.46 4.81 11.84
C GLY A 304 -23.85 4.65 10.37
N TYR A 305 -22.84 4.43 9.51
CA TYR A 305 -22.98 4.17 8.06
C TYR A 305 -21.84 3.25 7.61
N PRO A 306 -21.98 2.56 6.46
CA PRO A 306 -20.95 1.66 5.96
C PRO A 306 -19.61 2.36 5.76
N MET A 307 -18.54 1.79 6.33
CA MET A 307 -17.17 2.32 6.21
C MET A 307 -16.51 1.95 4.89
N ASN A 308 -16.96 0.87 4.26
CA ASN A 308 -16.45 0.47 2.95
C ASN A 308 -17.60 -0.04 2.09
N LYS A 309 -17.69 0.42 0.84
CA LYS A 309 -18.73 0.00 -0.10
C LYS A 309 -18.25 0.21 -1.53
N GLY A 310 -18.28 -0.85 -2.34
CA GLY A 310 -17.89 -0.79 -3.75
C GLY A 310 -17.06 -1.96 -4.18
N GLY A 311 -16.35 -1.82 -5.31
CA GLY A 311 -15.60 -2.91 -5.88
C GLY A 311 -14.79 -2.55 -7.11
N GLN A 312 -14.25 -3.59 -7.75
CA GLN A 312 -13.52 -3.44 -9.01
C GLN A 312 -13.82 -4.58 -9.97
N LEU A 313 -13.64 -4.29 -11.25
CA LEU A 313 -13.64 -5.25 -12.35
C LEU A 313 -12.32 -5.12 -13.11
N LYS A 314 -11.66 -6.23 -13.36
CA LYS A 314 -10.47 -6.33 -14.21
C LYS A 314 -10.71 -7.36 -15.29
N ALA A 315 -10.26 -7.07 -16.49
CA ALA A 315 -10.27 -8.04 -17.59
C ALA A 315 -9.01 -7.89 -18.44
N ASN A 316 -8.55 -9.01 -19.00
CA ASN A 316 -7.48 -9.01 -19.97
C ASN A 316 -7.68 -10.08 -21.05
N VAL A 317 -7.12 -9.80 -22.22
CA VAL A 317 -7.03 -10.74 -23.34
C VAL A 317 -5.58 -10.82 -23.76
N VAL A 318 -5.07 -12.03 -23.91
CA VAL A 318 -3.70 -12.31 -24.34
C VAL A 318 -3.71 -13.07 -25.66
N LYS A 319 -3.08 -12.52 -26.69
CA LYS A 319 -2.76 -13.23 -27.94
C LYS A 319 -1.30 -13.66 -27.88
N THR A 320 -1.09 -14.97 -27.87
CA THR A 320 0.24 -15.58 -27.97
C THR A 320 0.49 -16.03 -29.40
N TYR A 321 1.66 -15.74 -29.93
CA TYR A 321 2.12 -16.16 -31.24
C TYR A 321 3.56 -16.67 -31.16
N LYS A 322 4.10 -17.21 -32.27
CA LYS A 322 5.39 -17.93 -32.27
C LYS A 322 6.56 -17.14 -31.65
N THR A 323 6.57 -15.83 -31.83
CA THR A 323 7.69 -14.96 -31.43
C THR A 323 7.36 -14.01 -30.29
N GLY A 324 6.15 -14.07 -29.70
CA GLY A 324 5.78 -13.16 -28.64
C GLY A 324 4.35 -13.26 -28.15
N ASN A 325 3.92 -12.25 -27.42
CA ASN A 325 2.54 -12.10 -26.98
C ASN A 325 2.16 -10.62 -26.86
N VAL A 326 0.86 -10.37 -26.96
CA VAL A 326 0.24 -9.07 -26.69
C VAL A 326 -0.87 -9.30 -25.68
N LYS A 327 -0.86 -8.54 -24.59
CA LYS A 327 -1.90 -8.49 -23.56
C LYS A 327 -2.58 -7.13 -23.63
N LEU A 328 -3.88 -7.10 -23.87
CA LEU A 328 -4.74 -5.93 -23.65
C LEU A 328 -5.45 -6.09 -22.31
N PHE A 329 -5.61 -5.01 -21.57
CA PHE A 329 -6.31 -5.06 -20.29
C PHE A 329 -7.16 -3.81 -20.04
N VAL A 330 -8.17 -3.98 -19.21
CA VAL A 330 -9.02 -2.92 -18.66
C VAL A 330 -9.19 -3.12 -17.16
N LYS A 331 -9.37 -2.01 -16.45
CA LYS A 331 -9.69 -1.96 -15.03
C LYS A 331 -10.75 -0.89 -14.80
N ILE A 332 -11.75 -1.22 -14.00
CA ILE A 332 -12.79 -0.33 -13.50
C ILE A 332 -12.81 -0.49 -11.99
N LEU A 333 -12.54 0.57 -11.27
CA LEU A 333 -12.69 0.66 -9.81
C LEU A 333 -13.73 1.73 -9.51
N ASP A 334 -14.66 1.41 -8.60
CA ASP A 334 -15.62 2.34 -8.01
C ASP A 334 -15.83 1.93 -6.56
N ASP A 335 -15.21 2.69 -5.64
CA ASP A 335 -15.03 2.22 -4.28
C ASP A 335 -15.04 3.34 -3.25
N HIS A 336 -15.85 3.20 -2.21
CA HIS A 336 -15.92 4.09 -1.06
C HIS A 336 -15.18 3.47 0.13
N ASN A 337 -14.29 4.24 0.75
CA ASN A 337 -13.51 3.80 1.90
C ASN A 337 -13.53 4.85 3.00
N GLY A 338 -13.83 4.38 4.20
CA GLY A 338 -13.54 5.12 5.42
C GLY A 338 -12.18 4.72 5.99
N TRP A 339 -11.77 5.43 7.01
CA TRP A 339 -10.58 5.08 7.79
C TRP A 339 -10.87 5.16 9.30
N ASN A 340 -10.04 4.47 10.07
CA ASN A 340 -10.06 4.55 11.51
C ASN A 340 -9.28 5.79 11.95
N GLU A 341 -9.96 6.74 12.55
CA GLU A 341 -9.33 7.96 13.06
C GLU A 341 -8.56 7.72 14.37
N PHE A 342 -7.74 8.71 14.73
CA PHE A 342 -7.04 8.74 15.99
C PHE A 342 -8.03 8.74 17.17
N THR A 343 -7.79 7.86 18.12
CA THR A 343 -8.65 7.67 19.31
C THR A 343 -8.01 8.29 20.53
N PRO A 344 -8.76 9.03 21.38
CA PRO A 344 -8.25 9.58 22.63
C PRO A 344 -7.60 8.51 23.50
N THR A 345 -6.42 8.82 24.02
CA THR A 345 -5.56 7.88 24.74
C THR A 345 -4.88 8.59 25.91
N ILE A 346 -4.66 7.86 27.01
CA ILE A 346 -3.93 8.30 28.20
C ILE A 346 -2.75 7.37 28.45
N GLY A 347 -1.70 7.93 29.08
CA GLY A 347 -0.50 7.18 29.46
C GLY A 347 0.44 6.91 28.29
N PHE A 348 1.54 7.65 28.22
CA PHE A 348 2.53 7.53 27.13
C PHE A 348 3.33 6.23 27.16
N THR A 349 3.64 5.71 28.37
CA THR A 349 4.40 4.46 28.54
C THR A 349 3.53 3.22 28.39
N ASN A 350 2.32 3.28 28.93
CA ASN A 350 1.32 2.21 28.89
C ASN A 350 0.01 2.77 28.36
N PRO A 351 -0.13 2.93 27.04
CA PRO A 351 -1.31 3.51 26.43
C PRO A 351 -2.57 2.71 26.76
N SER A 352 -3.60 3.42 27.19
CA SER A 352 -4.94 2.89 27.41
C SER A 352 -6.00 3.90 26.99
N PHE A 353 -7.19 3.42 26.69
CA PHE A 353 -8.30 4.32 26.43
C PHE A 353 -8.89 4.86 27.73
N PRO A 354 -9.36 6.12 27.74
CA PRO A 354 -10.14 6.67 28.84
C PRO A 354 -11.41 5.84 29.09
N SER A 355 -11.97 5.96 30.31
CA SER A 355 -13.21 5.25 30.67
C SER A 355 -14.32 5.53 29.66
N GLY A 356 -15.00 4.46 29.20
CA GLY A 356 -16.07 4.53 28.20
C GLY A 356 -15.59 4.48 26.75
N VAL A 357 -14.30 4.63 26.46
CA VAL A 357 -13.72 4.48 25.12
C VAL A 357 -13.12 3.09 24.95
N THR A 358 -13.29 2.48 23.79
CA THR A 358 -12.77 1.16 23.47
C THR A 358 -12.13 1.16 22.07
N ASN A 359 -11.47 0.06 21.70
CA ASN A 359 -10.92 -0.10 20.35
C ASN A 359 -11.99 -0.24 19.25
N THR A 360 -13.29 -0.28 19.62
CA THR A 360 -14.42 -0.28 18.68
C THR A 360 -15.18 1.04 18.66
N THR A 361 -14.80 2.00 19.51
CA THR A 361 -15.44 3.33 19.54
C THR A 361 -15.02 4.11 18.30
N SER A 362 -16.01 4.57 17.51
CA SER A 362 -15.76 5.49 16.41
C SER A 362 -15.55 6.91 16.96
N VAL A 363 -14.70 7.65 16.33
CA VAL A 363 -14.53 9.09 16.57
C VAL A 363 -14.96 9.93 15.36
N LEU A 364 -15.37 9.29 14.27
CA LEU A 364 -15.99 9.98 13.15
C LEU A 364 -17.37 10.46 13.58
N ILE A 365 -17.67 11.68 13.19
CA ILE A 365 -18.95 12.31 13.52
C ILE A 365 -20.12 11.59 12.84
N PRO A 366 -21.35 11.74 13.37
CA PRO A 366 -22.57 11.33 12.70
C PRO A 366 -22.68 11.95 11.30
N SER A 367 -23.59 11.45 10.49
CA SER A 367 -23.91 11.99 9.18
C SER A 367 -24.17 13.49 9.24
N VAL A 368 -23.37 14.25 8.52
CA VAL A 368 -23.51 15.70 8.29
C VAL A 368 -23.57 15.94 6.79
N GLN A 369 -24.55 16.74 6.38
CA GLN A 369 -24.71 17.18 5.00
C GLN A 369 -24.73 18.70 4.98
N GLU A 370 -23.98 19.32 4.07
CA GLU A 370 -23.88 20.77 3.95
C GLU A 370 -23.53 21.17 2.52
N ASP A 371 -24.07 22.31 2.07
CA ASP A 371 -23.73 22.92 0.80
C ASP A 371 -22.84 24.14 1.02
N PHE A 372 -21.59 24.05 0.61
CA PHE A 372 -20.62 25.13 0.76
C PHE A 372 -20.48 25.94 -0.52
N THR A 373 -20.46 27.25 -0.37
CA THR A 373 -20.03 28.15 -1.44
C THR A 373 -18.53 28.29 -1.41
N ILE A 374 -17.85 27.94 -2.52
CA ILE A 374 -16.38 27.87 -2.59
C ILE A 374 -15.73 29.07 -3.25
N ASN A 375 -16.51 29.98 -3.88
CA ASN A 375 -16.00 31.19 -4.51
C ASN A 375 -17.10 32.25 -4.65
N GLU A 376 -16.68 33.47 -4.99
CA GLU A 376 -17.56 34.61 -5.20
C GLU A 376 -18.57 34.45 -6.35
N THR A 377 -18.40 33.46 -7.24
CA THR A 377 -19.34 33.15 -8.33
C THR A 377 -20.53 32.32 -7.86
N GLY A 378 -20.59 31.96 -6.59
CA GLY A 378 -21.66 31.16 -6.00
C GLY A 378 -21.54 29.66 -6.30
N LYS A 379 -20.38 29.19 -6.80
CA LYS A 379 -20.15 27.75 -7.01
C LYS A 379 -20.23 27.01 -5.69
N LYS A 380 -21.15 26.04 -5.63
CA LYS A 380 -21.39 25.21 -4.45
C LYS A 380 -20.76 23.84 -4.58
N VAL A 381 -20.37 23.27 -3.44
CA VAL A 381 -19.98 21.89 -3.26
C VAL A 381 -20.93 21.29 -2.25
N HIS A 382 -21.48 20.14 -2.58
CA HIS A 382 -22.24 19.32 -1.66
C HIS A 382 -21.28 18.44 -0.87
N PHE A 383 -21.34 18.54 0.46
CA PHE A 383 -20.61 17.69 1.40
C PHE A 383 -21.58 16.70 2.05
N ASP A 384 -21.19 15.41 2.04
CA ASP A 384 -21.89 14.37 2.80
C ASP A 384 -20.83 13.45 3.44
N SER A 385 -20.73 13.51 4.76
CA SER A 385 -19.72 12.72 5.50
C SER A 385 -19.85 11.20 5.30
N ARG A 386 -21.00 10.71 4.83
CA ARG A 386 -21.23 9.28 4.53
C ARG A 386 -20.55 8.81 3.25
N ASP A 387 -20.18 9.73 2.36
CA ASP A 387 -19.46 9.41 1.13
C ASP A 387 -18.01 9.03 1.41
N LEU A 388 -17.45 9.46 2.53
CA LEU A 388 -16.09 9.16 2.96
C LEU A 388 -15.06 9.52 1.87
N VAL A 389 -14.27 8.55 1.44
CA VAL A 389 -13.36 8.69 0.28
C VAL A 389 -13.89 7.84 -0.86
N HIS A 390 -14.37 8.48 -1.89
CA HIS A 390 -14.83 7.84 -3.12
C HIS A 390 -13.70 7.84 -4.15
N SER A 391 -13.19 6.66 -4.48
CA SER A 391 -12.11 6.45 -5.45
C SER A 391 -12.65 5.78 -6.72
N THR A 392 -12.37 6.37 -7.88
CA THR A 392 -12.66 5.76 -9.19
C THR A 392 -11.39 5.66 -10.03
N ASP A 393 -11.20 4.54 -10.74
CA ASP A 393 -10.09 4.30 -11.67
C ASP A 393 -10.59 3.59 -12.93
N TYR A 394 -10.55 4.28 -14.06
CA TYR A 394 -10.81 3.72 -15.38
C TYR A 394 -9.49 3.64 -16.13
N SER A 395 -8.93 2.45 -16.20
CA SER A 395 -7.63 2.20 -16.83
C SER A 395 -7.75 1.22 -18.00
N THR A 396 -6.98 1.47 -19.04
CA THR A 396 -6.76 0.52 -20.15
C THR A 396 -5.29 0.51 -20.52
N GLY A 397 -4.82 -0.60 -21.07
CA GLY A 397 -3.41 -0.67 -21.44
C GLY A 397 -3.05 -1.90 -22.26
N LEU A 398 -1.79 -1.89 -22.64
CA LEU A 398 -1.15 -2.85 -23.53
C LEU A 398 0.18 -3.30 -22.93
N ASN A 399 0.42 -4.62 -22.87
CA ASN A 399 1.75 -5.18 -22.68
C ASN A 399 2.12 -5.99 -23.93
N TRP A 400 3.29 -5.72 -24.49
CA TRP A 400 3.78 -6.37 -25.70
C TRP A 400 5.18 -6.91 -25.47
N ASP A 401 5.34 -8.22 -25.65
CA ASP A 401 6.60 -8.95 -25.61
C ASP A 401 6.89 -9.52 -26.98
N GLN A 402 8.05 -9.19 -27.58
CA GLN A 402 8.44 -9.61 -28.91
C GLN A 402 9.88 -10.10 -28.95
N ASN A 403 10.08 -11.34 -29.35
CA ASN A 403 11.40 -11.88 -29.71
C ASN A 403 11.65 -11.55 -31.21
N LEU A 404 12.69 -10.77 -31.47
CA LEU A 404 13.09 -10.33 -32.81
C LEU A 404 14.12 -11.27 -33.46
N GLY A 405 14.52 -12.36 -32.77
CA GLY A 405 15.58 -13.25 -33.21
C GLY A 405 16.99 -12.75 -32.87
N ASN A 406 17.97 -13.59 -33.09
CA ASN A 406 19.40 -13.27 -32.86
C ASN A 406 19.70 -12.64 -31.47
N GLY A 407 18.97 -13.08 -30.44
CA GLY A 407 19.13 -12.58 -29.06
C GLY A 407 18.51 -11.22 -28.80
N TRP A 408 17.78 -10.63 -29.73
CA TRP A 408 17.03 -9.40 -29.53
C TRP A 408 15.62 -9.68 -28.99
N LYS A 409 15.23 -8.95 -27.95
CA LYS A 409 13.87 -8.97 -27.37
C LYS A 409 13.42 -7.54 -27.11
N LEU A 410 12.16 -7.26 -27.43
CA LEU A 410 11.49 -5.99 -27.17
C LEU A 410 10.36 -6.22 -26.19
N GLU A 411 10.21 -5.30 -25.22
CA GLU A 411 9.10 -5.27 -24.27
C GLU A 411 8.54 -3.83 -24.24
N ASN A 412 7.23 -3.70 -24.33
CA ASN A 412 6.55 -2.42 -24.13
C ASN A 412 5.35 -2.62 -23.20
N LYS A 413 5.22 -1.73 -22.25
CA LYS A 413 4.07 -1.65 -21.34
C LYS A 413 3.53 -0.24 -21.39
N ALA A 414 2.23 -0.10 -21.66
CA ALA A 414 1.55 1.19 -21.73
C ALA A 414 0.23 1.14 -20.96
N ARG A 415 -0.09 2.21 -20.26
CA ARG A 415 -1.38 2.39 -19.58
C ARG A 415 -1.84 3.83 -19.72
N TYR A 416 -3.10 4.01 -20.08
CA TYR A 416 -3.84 5.24 -19.94
C TYR A 416 -4.88 5.08 -18.84
N SER A 417 -5.02 6.08 -17.97
CA SER A 417 -5.99 6.05 -16.88
C SER A 417 -6.61 7.40 -16.60
N THR A 418 -7.89 7.36 -16.20
CA THR A 418 -8.59 8.49 -15.59
C THR A 418 -8.95 8.08 -14.18
N LYS A 419 -8.45 8.83 -13.19
CA LYS A 419 -8.64 8.56 -11.78
C LYS A 419 -9.29 9.74 -11.09
N ARG A 420 -10.10 9.48 -10.09
CA ARG A 420 -10.65 10.50 -9.21
C ARG A 420 -10.66 9.98 -7.78
N SER A 421 -10.37 10.86 -6.83
CA SER A 421 -10.52 10.59 -5.39
C SER A 421 -11.17 11.80 -4.75
N VAL A 422 -12.39 11.62 -4.26
CA VAL A 422 -13.16 12.67 -3.56
C VAL A 422 -13.20 12.35 -2.08
N TRP A 423 -12.80 13.28 -1.25
CA TRP A 423 -12.92 13.20 0.20
C TRP A 423 -14.14 13.99 0.65
N ASN A 424 -15.04 13.35 1.36
CA ASN A 424 -16.14 13.92 2.11
C ASN A 424 -16.10 13.33 3.52
N THR A 425 -15.24 13.85 4.39
CA THR A 425 -15.03 13.23 5.69
C THR A 425 -14.70 14.25 6.75
N THR A 426 -14.63 13.79 7.97
CA THR A 426 -14.22 14.58 9.11
C THR A 426 -12.98 13.98 9.74
N ALA A 427 -12.17 14.81 10.35
CA ALA A 427 -11.09 14.35 11.21
C ALA A 427 -11.30 14.90 12.61
N ILE A 428 -11.09 14.05 13.60
CA ILE A 428 -11.02 14.52 14.98
C ILE A 428 -9.66 15.18 15.17
N VAL A 429 -9.67 16.41 15.67
CA VAL A 429 -8.42 17.12 15.95
C VAL A 429 -8.02 16.82 17.39
N TYR A 430 -8.68 17.41 18.36
CA TYR A 430 -8.51 17.16 19.80
C TYR A 430 -9.65 17.84 20.57
N PRO A 431 -9.81 17.52 21.88
CA PRO A 431 -10.81 18.17 22.69
C PRO A 431 -10.42 19.62 23.03
N PHE A 432 -11.33 20.55 22.80
CA PHE A 432 -11.24 21.91 23.29
C PHE A 432 -12.10 22.08 24.56
N ALA A 433 -11.49 22.58 25.62
CA ALA A 433 -12.25 22.99 26.79
C ALA A 433 -13.09 24.23 26.45
N THR A 434 -14.40 24.15 26.69
CA THR A 434 -15.35 25.21 26.37
C THR A 434 -15.15 26.48 27.22
N ASN A 435 -14.33 26.39 28.28
CA ASN A 435 -13.89 27.50 29.10
C ASN A 435 -12.44 27.95 28.85
N SER A 436 -11.93 27.73 27.65
CA SER A 436 -10.58 28.14 27.26
C SER A 436 -10.59 29.16 26.14
N VAL A 437 -9.60 30.06 26.14
CA VAL A 437 -9.40 31.03 25.06
C VAL A 437 -9.31 30.41 23.67
N VAL A 438 -8.77 29.18 23.59
CA VAL A 438 -8.61 28.45 22.32
C VAL A 438 -9.96 28.15 21.67
N PHE A 439 -10.96 27.73 22.46
CA PHE A 439 -12.31 27.48 21.95
C PHE A 439 -12.90 28.74 21.28
N TYR A 440 -12.81 29.91 21.96
CA TYR A 440 -13.36 31.17 21.44
C TYR A 440 -12.53 31.72 20.26
N GLY A 441 -11.23 31.42 20.23
CA GLY A 441 -10.38 31.75 19.09
C GLY A 441 -10.75 30.97 17.84
N VAL A 442 -10.95 29.66 17.97
CA VAL A 442 -11.36 28.80 16.85
C VAL A 442 -12.76 29.15 16.34
N THR A 443 -13.70 29.52 17.23
CA THR A 443 -15.06 29.91 16.84
C THR A 443 -15.17 31.36 16.40
N ASN A 444 -14.09 32.15 16.37
CA ASN A 444 -14.07 33.59 16.08
C ASN A 444 -14.95 34.41 17.01
N THR A 445 -15.09 34.00 18.27
CA THR A 445 -15.94 34.65 19.27
C THR A 445 -15.17 35.17 20.49
N LEU A 446 -13.85 35.39 20.35
CA LEU A 446 -12.98 35.93 21.42
C LEU A 446 -13.53 37.23 22.01
N PHE A 447 -14.04 38.11 21.13
CA PHE A 447 -14.56 39.42 21.46
C PHE A 447 -16.06 39.49 21.52
N SER A 448 -16.74 38.35 21.63
CA SER A 448 -18.19 38.24 21.77
C SER A 448 -18.58 37.82 23.20
N PRO A 449 -18.61 38.78 24.17
CA PRO A 449 -18.95 38.45 25.53
C PRO A 449 -20.44 38.08 25.65
N GLY A 450 -20.71 37.08 26.50
CA GLY A 450 -22.09 36.59 26.66
C GLY A 450 -22.18 35.27 27.36
N VAL A 451 -23.37 34.73 27.49
CA VAL A 451 -23.62 33.40 28.06
C VAL A 451 -23.81 32.40 26.92
N TYR A 452 -22.82 31.54 26.76
CA TYR A 452 -22.80 30.47 25.76
C TYR A 452 -23.57 29.25 26.27
N SER A 453 -24.43 28.72 25.44
CA SER A 453 -25.17 27.48 25.65
C SER A 453 -24.73 26.40 24.67
N PHE A 454 -24.51 25.22 25.20
CA PHE A 454 -24.13 24.01 24.46
C PHE A 454 -25.25 23.00 24.57
N ASN A 455 -25.86 22.61 23.46
CA ASN A 455 -26.99 21.71 23.42
C ASN A 455 -26.69 20.48 22.56
N ASP A 456 -27.16 19.31 22.99
CA ASP A 456 -27.12 18.12 22.12
C ASP A 456 -27.98 18.37 20.87
N HIS A 457 -27.40 18.28 19.70
CA HIS A 457 -28.05 18.59 18.42
C HIS A 457 -29.31 17.79 18.17
N LYS A 458 -29.38 16.53 18.59
CA LYS A 458 -30.49 15.63 18.33
C LYS A 458 -31.67 15.86 19.29
N THR A 459 -31.36 16.11 20.55
CA THR A 459 -32.38 16.19 21.62
C THR A 459 -32.73 17.61 22.01
N GLY A 460 -31.87 18.60 21.66
CA GLY A 460 -31.95 19.98 22.13
C GLY A 460 -31.61 20.14 23.62
N THR A 461 -31.20 19.06 24.30
CA THR A 461 -30.92 19.09 25.73
C THR A 461 -29.61 19.85 25.99
N GLN A 462 -29.67 20.84 26.90
CA GLN A 462 -28.47 21.57 27.29
C GLN A 462 -27.51 20.67 28.05
N ILE A 463 -26.26 20.63 27.59
CA ILE A 463 -25.14 19.85 28.14
C ILE A 463 -24.12 20.70 28.88
N GLY A 464 -24.13 22.03 28.64
CA GLY A 464 -23.23 22.95 29.31
C GLY A 464 -23.61 24.41 29.06
N SER A 465 -23.11 25.28 29.92
CA SER A 465 -23.09 26.73 29.66
C SER A 465 -21.87 27.41 30.29
N VAL A 466 -21.36 28.42 29.60
CA VAL A 466 -20.16 29.16 30.00
C VAL A 466 -20.43 30.65 29.80
N THR A 467 -20.11 31.44 30.75
CA THR A 467 -20.07 32.91 30.61
C THR A 467 -18.68 33.34 30.14
N ASN A 468 -18.63 33.96 28.99
CA ASN A 468 -17.47 34.66 28.46
C ASN A 468 -17.58 36.15 28.85
N ASN A 469 -16.67 36.60 29.70
CA ASN A 469 -16.56 38.01 30.03
C ASN A 469 -15.15 38.50 29.70
N PHE A 470 -14.88 38.75 28.36
CA PHE A 470 -13.60 39.20 27.86
C PHE A 470 -12.39 38.41 28.42
N PHE A 471 -12.19 37.18 27.90
CA PHE A 471 -11.09 36.27 28.32
C PHE A 471 -11.24 35.68 29.73
N ASN A 472 -12.31 35.98 30.45
CA ASN A 472 -12.68 35.29 31.69
C ASN A 472 -13.86 34.35 31.43
N TYR A 473 -13.61 33.03 31.50
CA TYR A 473 -14.55 31.99 31.09
C TYR A 473 -15.03 31.21 32.33
N THR A 474 -16.24 31.52 32.77
CA THR A 474 -16.85 30.89 33.94
C THR A 474 -17.86 29.82 33.51
N VAL A 475 -17.63 28.57 33.93
CA VAL A 475 -18.57 27.45 33.70
C VAL A 475 -19.77 27.63 34.65
N ASN A 476 -20.96 27.81 34.08
CA ASN A 476 -22.21 27.95 34.86
C ASN A 476 -22.88 26.60 35.07
N TYR A 477 -22.83 25.74 34.03
CA TYR A 477 -23.42 24.41 34.07
C TYR A 477 -22.54 23.44 33.22
N SER A 478 -22.38 22.24 33.74
CA SER A 478 -21.58 21.22 33.06
C SER A 478 -22.14 19.83 33.25
N ASN A 479 -22.61 19.27 32.17
CA ASN A 479 -23.02 17.86 32.03
C ASN A 479 -22.50 17.27 30.72
N PHE A 480 -21.26 17.62 30.36
CA PHE A 480 -20.66 17.15 29.11
C PHE A 480 -20.43 15.64 29.18
N PRO A 481 -20.97 14.87 28.22
CA PRO A 481 -20.63 13.46 28.07
C PRO A 481 -19.12 13.31 27.79
N GLY A 482 -18.51 12.29 28.40
CA GLY A 482 -17.06 12.07 28.24
C GLY A 482 -16.19 12.97 29.12
N ALA A 483 -16.75 13.59 30.18
CA ALA A 483 -15.99 14.39 31.14
C ALA A 483 -14.78 13.66 31.76
N ASN A 484 -14.78 12.32 31.74
CA ASN A 484 -13.66 11.50 32.16
C ASN A 484 -12.46 11.54 31.20
N ILE A 485 -12.64 12.03 29.97
CA ILE A 485 -11.58 12.19 28.99
C ILE A 485 -10.91 13.53 29.21
N GLN A 486 -11.70 14.61 29.13
CA GLN A 486 -11.25 15.97 29.48
C GLN A 486 -12.46 16.79 29.95
N PRO A 487 -12.42 17.42 31.15
CA PRO A 487 -13.55 18.17 31.67
C PRO A 487 -14.02 19.31 30.76
N ASN A 488 -15.31 19.51 30.67
CA ASN A 488 -15.96 20.59 29.89
C ASN A 488 -15.50 20.72 28.44
N SER A 489 -15.16 19.59 27.78
CA SER A 489 -14.60 19.63 26.42
C SER A 489 -15.55 19.12 25.37
N LEU A 490 -15.46 19.75 24.20
CA LEU A 490 -16.02 19.28 22.93
C LEU A 490 -14.90 18.92 21.97
N TYR A 491 -15.13 17.93 21.15
CA TYR A 491 -14.22 17.58 20.06
C TYR A 491 -14.48 18.47 18.86
N PHE A 492 -13.43 19.11 18.40
CA PHE A 492 -13.42 19.89 17.18
C PHE A 492 -13.17 18.99 15.97
N ASN A 493 -14.06 19.05 14.98
CA ASN A 493 -14.01 18.22 13.79
C ASN A 493 -14.16 19.10 12.54
N PRO A 494 -13.08 19.48 11.86
CA PRO A 494 -13.18 20.13 10.58
C PRO A 494 -13.77 19.19 9.52
N LEU A 495 -14.52 19.77 8.61
CA LEU A 495 -15.09 19.09 7.45
C LEU A 495 -14.08 19.14 6.31
N PHE A 496 -13.51 18.01 5.94
CA PHE A 496 -12.54 17.89 4.87
C PHE A 496 -13.22 17.59 3.54
N TYR A 497 -13.03 18.47 2.59
CA TYR A 497 -13.40 18.23 1.20
C TYR A 497 -12.17 18.31 0.30
N THR A 498 -11.93 17.27 -0.50
CA THR A 498 -10.89 17.27 -1.52
C THR A 498 -11.39 16.52 -2.75
N ASP A 499 -11.29 17.10 -3.93
CA ASP A 499 -11.59 16.47 -5.22
C ASP A 499 -10.31 16.47 -6.07
N ASN A 500 -9.67 15.29 -6.16
CA ASN A 500 -8.51 15.06 -7.01
C ASN A 500 -8.95 14.38 -8.30
N LYS A 501 -8.66 14.97 -9.44
CA LYS A 501 -8.88 14.39 -10.78
C LYS A 501 -7.55 14.24 -11.47
N MET A 502 -7.25 13.05 -11.95
CA MET A 502 -6.01 12.72 -12.60
C MET A 502 -6.23 12.02 -13.93
N LYS A 503 -5.54 12.50 -14.97
CA LYS A 503 -5.40 11.77 -16.26
C LYS A 503 -3.95 11.45 -16.45
N GLU A 504 -3.63 10.18 -16.67
CA GLU A 504 -2.25 9.70 -16.77
C GLU A 504 -2.04 8.83 -18.01
N LEU A 505 -0.93 9.07 -18.70
CA LEU A 505 -0.35 8.17 -19.68
C LEU A 505 1.01 7.70 -19.16
N ILE A 506 1.20 6.40 -19.00
CA ILE A 506 2.46 5.80 -18.57
C ILE A 506 2.92 4.80 -19.60
N ASN A 507 4.17 4.89 -20.03
CA ASN A 507 4.78 3.95 -20.97
C ASN A 507 6.19 3.58 -20.52
N GLN A 508 6.50 2.29 -20.58
CA GLN A 508 7.85 1.78 -20.42
C GLN A 508 8.21 0.91 -21.61
N PHE A 509 9.23 1.30 -22.34
CA PHE A 509 9.80 0.58 -23.44
C PHE A 509 11.16 0.02 -23.06
N THR A 510 11.44 -1.24 -23.40
CA THR A 510 12.70 -1.91 -23.10
C THR A 510 13.13 -2.76 -24.29
N ILE A 511 14.40 -2.67 -24.65
CA ILE A 511 15.02 -3.54 -25.63
C ILE A 511 16.18 -4.28 -24.97
N ASN A 512 16.21 -5.59 -25.19
CA ASN A 512 17.26 -6.47 -24.65
C ASN A 512 18.05 -7.08 -25.81
N LYS A 513 19.37 -7.18 -25.64
CA LYS A 513 20.27 -7.92 -26.54
C LYS A 513 21.05 -8.93 -25.73
N LYS A 514 20.84 -10.20 -26.01
CA LYS A 514 21.65 -11.30 -25.46
C LYS A 514 22.77 -11.66 -26.43
N ILE A 515 23.99 -11.66 -25.95
CA ILE A 515 25.21 -12.09 -26.66
C ILE A 515 25.93 -13.07 -25.73
N ASP A 516 25.92 -14.34 -26.08
CA ASP A 516 26.48 -15.44 -25.28
C ASP A 516 25.99 -15.39 -23.82
N LYS A 517 26.86 -15.03 -22.90
CA LYS A 517 26.62 -14.95 -21.43
C LYS A 517 26.30 -13.53 -20.96
N MET A 518 26.15 -12.58 -21.85
CA MET A 518 25.85 -11.19 -21.55
C MET A 518 24.48 -10.80 -22.04
N THR A 519 23.73 -10.07 -21.23
CA THR A 519 22.49 -9.42 -21.61
C THR A 519 22.61 -7.93 -21.40
N PHE A 520 22.42 -7.15 -22.44
CA PHE A 520 22.36 -5.70 -22.44
C PHE A 520 20.90 -5.28 -22.50
N THR A 521 20.50 -4.37 -21.64
CA THR A 521 19.16 -3.83 -21.54
C THR A 521 19.21 -2.33 -21.70
N ALA A 522 18.49 -1.77 -22.64
CA ALA A 522 18.25 -0.33 -22.74
C ALA A 522 16.77 -0.06 -22.64
N GLY A 523 16.38 0.96 -21.91
CA GLY A 523 14.97 1.28 -21.73
C GLY A 523 14.68 2.77 -21.61
N MET A 524 13.45 3.11 -21.87
CA MET A 524 12.87 4.43 -21.69
C MET A 524 11.59 4.31 -20.87
N PHE A 525 11.43 5.20 -19.90
CA PHE A 525 10.18 5.41 -19.19
C PHE A 525 9.68 6.81 -19.50
N TYR A 526 8.40 6.92 -19.80
CA TYR A 526 7.70 8.18 -19.98
C TYR A 526 6.37 8.16 -19.24
N ALA A 527 6.09 9.21 -18.50
CA ALA A 527 4.78 9.40 -17.89
C ALA A 527 4.37 10.88 -17.99
N HIS A 528 3.11 11.09 -18.34
CA HIS A 528 2.47 12.39 -18.34
C HIS A 528 1.23 12.32 -17.47
N SER A 529 1.12 13.23 -16.50
CA SER A 529 0.02 13.27 -15.54
C SER A 529 -0.54 14.69 -15.45
N ASN A 530 -1.83 14.84 -15.67
CA ASN A 530 -2.56 16.08 -15.43
C ASN A 530 -3.39 15.94 -14.16
N LEU A 531 -3.06 16.70 -13.14
CA LEU A 531 -3.78 16.77 -11.87
C LEU A 531 -4.59 18.07 -11.79
N SER A 532 -5.88 17.94 -11.54
CA SER A 532 -6.73 19.04 -11.06
C SER A 532 -7.20 18.68 -9.66
N ARG A 533 -6.90 19.53 -8.70
CA ARG A 533 -7.26 19.33 -7.30
C ARG A 533 -7.99 20.55 -6.75
N MET A 534 -9.13 20.33 -6.14
CA MET A 534 -9.78 21.28 -5.28
C MET A 534 -9.68 20.77 -3.84
N ASN A 535 -9.15 21.56 -2.95
CA ASN A 535 -8.93 21.16 -1.56
C ASN A 535 -9.43 22.24 -0.60
N SER A 536 -10.18 21.83 0.38
CA SER A 536 -10.54 22.62 1.54
C SER A 536 -10.47 21.77 2.80
N THR A 537 -9.77 22.24 3.80
CA THR A 537 -9.62 21.61 5.12
C THR A 537 -10.45 22.29 6.19
N GLY A 538 -11.51 22.99 5.83
CA GLY A 538 -12.34 23.73 6.78
C GLY A 538 -13.47 24.45 6.08
N VAL A 539 -14.15 23.78 5.13
CA VAL A 539 -15.39 24.31 4.52
C VAL A 539 -16.50 24.53 5.55
N GLY A 540 -16.34 23.93 6.72
CA GLY A 540 -17.16 24.09 7.92
C GLY A 540 -16.56 23.28 9.04
N GLU A 541 -17.01 23.48 10.22
CA GLU A 541 -16.53 22.83 11.43
C GLU A 541 -17.72 22.36 12.24
N VAL A 542 -17.57 21.24 12.92
CA VAL A 542 -18.59 20.78 13.86
C VAL A 542 -17.95 20.46 15.20
N PHE A 543 -18.70 20.71 16.25
CA PHE A 543 -18.33 20.28 17.60
C PHE A 543 -19.14 19.05 17.98
N SER A 544 -18.47 18.08 18.57
CA SER A 544 -19.12 16.86 19.00
C SER A 544 -18.82 16.51 20.45
N GLN A 545 -19.77 15.83 21.08
CA GLN A 545 -19.61 15.20 22.38
C GLN A 545 -19.07 13.80 22.18
N MET A 546 -18.08 13.42 22.98
CA MET A 546 -17.58 12.06 22.94
C MET A 546 -18.51 11.12 23.69
N THR A 547 -19.47 10.57 22.97
CA THR A 547 -20.39 9.53 23.46
C THR A 547 -20.00 8.18 22.88
N THR A 548 -20.35 7.08 23.56
CA THR A 548 -20.15 5.73 23.04
C THR A 548 -21.44 5.16 22.50
N PRO A 549 -21.42 4.43 21.38
CA PRO A 549 -20.24 3.96 20.61
C PRO A 549 -19.67 4.98 19.62
N ARG A 550 -20.23 6.17 19.50
CA ARG A 550 -19.84 7.21 18.53
C ARG A 550 -20.23 8.59 19.02
N PRO A 551 -19.55 9.65 18.56
CA PRO A 551 -19.86 11.03 18.98
C PRO A 551 -21.24 11.50 18.50
N THR A 552 -21.77 12.53 19.18
CA THR A 552 -22.98 13.27 18.79
C THR A 552 -22.66 14.75 18.60
N LEU A 553 -23.39 15.42 17.70
CA LEU A 553 -23.19 16.84 17.41
C LEU A 553 -23.69 17.72 18.55
N THR A 554 -23.09 18.90 18.64
CA THR A 554 -23.45 19.94 19.62
C THR A 554 -23.81 21.24 18.92
N ASP A 555 -25.00 21.74 19.19
CA ASP A 555 -25.40 23.12 18.81
C ASP A 555 -24.88 24.13 19.81
N ILE A 556 -24.44 25.26 19.28
CA ILE A 556 -23.82 26.33 20.05
C ILE A 556 -24.51 27.65 19.73
N SER A 557 -24.94 28.34 20.79
CA SER A 557 -25.46 29.70 20.71
C SER A 557 -24.99 30.52 21.91
N TYR A 558 -25.08 31.82 21.83
CA TYR A 558 -24.84 32.67 23.01
C TYR A 558 -25.83 33.83 23.08
N VAL A 559 -26.17 34.23 24.29
CA VAL A 559 -26.87 35.48 24.56
C VAL A 559 -25.85 36.57 24.78
N GLY A 560 -25.82 37.55 23.91
CA GLY A 560 -24.87 38.67 23.96
C GLY A 560 -25.02 39.50 25.23
N LEU A 561 -23.87 39.89 25.82
CA LEU A 561 -23.86 40.68 27.05
C LEU A 561 -24.42 42.09 26.87
N PHE A 562 -24.26 42.68 25.69
CA PHE A 562 -24.61 44.08 25.42
C PHE A 562 -25.99 44.27 24.76
N ASP A 563 -26.42 43.29 23.95
CA ASP A 563 -27.66 43.38 23.19
C ASP A 563 -28.78 42.49 23.73
N GLY A 564 -28.46 41.51 24.60
CA GLY A 564 -29.39 40.57 25.15
C GLY A 564 -30.01 39.64 24.12
N GLN A 565 -29.50 39.59 22.87
CA GLN A 565 -30.03 38.77 21.78
C GLN A 565 -29.35 37.42 21.74
N THR A 566 -30.03 36.41 21.18
CA THR A 566 -29.42 35.07 20.96
C THR A 566 -28.77 35.06 19.61
N HIS A 567 -27.48 34.79 19.61
CA HIS A 567 -26.62 34.59 18.43
C HIS A 567 -26.37 33.10 18.22
N ASN A 568 -26.63 32.60 17.01
CA ASN A 568 -26.45 31.21 16.66
C ASN A 568 -25.07 31.02 16.00
N LEU A 569 -24.18 30.22 16.64
CA LEU A 569 -22.88 29.82 16.07
C LEU A 569 -23.02 28.62 15.14
N THR A 570 -23.96 27.74 15.41
CA THR A 570 -24.23 26.58 14.56
C THR A 570 -25.48 26.82 13.72
N ASN A 571 -25.43 26.37 12.47
CA ASN A 571 -26.58 26.34 11.57
C ASN A 571 -27.50 25.14 11.92
N PRO A 572 -28.67 25.01 11.26
CA PRO A 572 -29.60 23.90 11.49
C PRO A 572 -29.03 22.49 11.26
N ASN A 573 -27.88 22.35 10.57
CA ASN A 573 -27.17 21.08 10.37
C ASN A 573 -26.09 20.82 11.43
N GLY A 574 -25.95 21.67 12.45
CA GLY A 574 -24.92 21.57 13.48
C GLY A 574 -23.52 22.06 13.05
N VAL A 575 -23.44 22.76 11.94
CA VAL A 575 -22.17 23.27 11.38
C VAL A 575 -21.93 24.69 11.86
N VAL A 576 -20.78 24.93 12.44
CA VAL A 576 -20.22 26.28 12.63
C VAL A 576 -19.70 26.71 11.27
N GLY A 577 -20.09 27.87 10.79
CA GLY A 577 -19.56 28.43 9.55
C GLY A 577 -18.06 28.49 9.64
N GLY A 578 -17.41 27.93 8.64
CA GLY A 578 -15.97 27.77 8.68
C GLY A 578 -15.29 29.04 9.14
N SER A 579 -14.35 28.92 10.05
CA SER A 579 -13.43 29.99 10.36
C SER A 579 -12.61 30.27 9.09
N GLY A 580 -13.28 30.70 8.03
CA GLY A 580 -12.71 30.87 6.68
C GLY A 580 -11.43 31.67 6.65
N LYS A 581 -11.02 32.22 7.79
CA LYS A 581 -9.68 32.76 8.02
C LYS A 581 -8.60 31.69 8.06
N SER A 582 -8.93 30.42 8.41
CA SER A 582 -7.93 29.36 8.65
C SER A 582 -7.85 28.31 7.54
N ALA A 583 -8.79 28.21 6.63
CA ALA A 583 -8.80 27.11 5.66
C ALA A 583 -9.40 27.50 4.30
N PRO A 584 -8.67 28.31 3.53
CA PRO A 584 -9.10 28.73 2.20
C PRO A 584 -9.19 27.50 1.26
N VAL A 585 -10.08 27.59 0.27
CA VAL A 585 -10.15 26.61 -0.81
C VAL A 585 -8.97 26.82 -1.76
N ASN A 586 -8.17 25.79 -1.96
CA ASN A 586 -7.10 25.78 -2.97
C ASN A 586 -7.57 25.03 -4.21
N ILE A 587 -7.39 25.64 -5.38
CA ILE A 587 -7.62 24.99 -6.67
C ILE A 587 -6.27 24.90 -7.38
N ILE A 588 -5.79 23.68 -7.61
CA ILE A 588 -4.47 23.39 -8.18
C ILE A 588 -4.68 22.65 -9.50
N ASP A 589 -4.11 23.20 -10.57
CA ASP A 589 -4.04 22.52 -11.87
C ASP A 589 -2.57 22.40 -12.26
N VAL A 590 -2.06 21.16 -12.32
CA VAL A 590 -0.65 20.88 -12.56
C VAL A 590 -0.48 19.72 -13.53
N ALA A 591 0.41 19.91 -14.50
CA ALA A 591 0.95 18.85 -15.33
C ALA A 591 2.33 18.41 -14.81
N GLN A 592 2.54 17.11 -14.72
CA GLN A 592 3.83 16.50 -14.44
C GLN A 592 4.25 15.66 -15.64
N ASP A 593 5.45 15.94 -16.16
CA ASP A 593 6.13 15.06 -17.12
C ASP A 593 7.31 14.39 -16.45
N GLN A 594 7.43 13.08 -16.63
CA GLN A 594 8.55 12.29 -16.17
C GLN A 594 9.13 11.48 -17.32
N MET A 595 10.42 11.65 -17.57
CA MET A 595 11.13 10.94 -18.62
C MET A 595 12.42 10.39 -18.05
N ALA A 596 12.68 9.11 -18.30
CA ALA A 596 13.92 8.49 -17.90
C ALA A 596 14.47 7.57 -18.99
N PHE A 597 15.78 7.52 -19.06
CA PHE A 597 16.54 6.55 -19.82
C PHE A 597 17.35 5.69 -18.86
N PHE A 598 17.32 4.40 -19.05
CA PHE A 598 18.12 3.48 -18.26
C PHE A 598 18.84 2.47 -19.12
N PHE A 599 19.97 2.04 -18.62
CA PHE A 599 20.78 0.98 -19.21
C PHE A 599 21.15 -0.01 -18.12
N GLY A 600 21.11 -1.29 -18.45
CA GLY A 600 21.51 -2.39 -17.59
C GLY A 600 22.35 -3.40 -18.34
N HIS A 601 23.30 -3.98 -17.66
CA HIS A 601 24.12 -5.06 -18.17
C HIS A 601 24.18 -6.19 -17.16
N THR A 602 23.97 -7.38 -17.65
CA THR A 602 24.10 -8.61 -16.88
C THR A 602 25.11 -9.52 -17.54
N TRP A 603 26.05 -10.04 -16.78
CA TRP A 603 27.11 -10.91 -17.25
C TRP A 603 27.19 -12.18 -16.40
N GLU A 604 26.92 -13.34 -17.03
CA GLU A 604 27.22 -14.65 -16.45
C GLU A 604 28.70 -14.99 -16.71
N ILE A 605 29.59 -14.47 -15.85
CA ILE A 605 31.03 -14.64 -15.97
C ILE A 605 31.38 -16.13 -15.98
N SER A 606 30.71 -16.91 -15.13
CA SER A 606 30.75 -18.36 -15.08
C SER A 606 29.41 -18.91 -14.60
N PRO A 607 29.16 -20.25 -14.67
CA PRO A 607 27.97 -20.87 -14.09
C PRO A 607 27.76 -20.57 -12.60
N LYS A 608 28.83 -20.14 -11.91
CA LYS A 608 28.83 -19.82 -10.48
C LYS A 608 28.85 -18.32 -10.17
N LEU A 609 29.24 -17.47 -11.11
CA LEU A 609 29.50 -16.05 -10.86
C LEU A 609 28.72 -15.18 -11.84
N ASN A 610 27.81 -14.39 -11.31
CA ASN A 610 27.00 -13.42 -12.03
C ASN A 610 27.33 -12.01 -11.57
N PHE A 611 27.48 -11.09 -12.51
CA PHE A 611 27.67 -9.67 -12.29
C PHE A 611 26.57 -8.89 -13.01
N ASP A 612 26.04 -7.88 -12.39
CA ASP A 612 25.11 -6.95 -13.02
C ASP A 612 25.34 -5.51 -12.55
N TRP A 613 25.07 -4.57 -13.43
CA TRP A 613 25.09 -3.14 -13.13
C TRP A 613 24.09 -2.40 -14.02
N GLY A 614 23.70 -1.23 -13.58
CA GLY A 614 22.81 -0.36 -14.32
C GLY A 614 22.92 1.09 -13.91
N VAL A 615 22.47 1.95 -14.82
CA VAL A 615 22.39 3.40 -14.65
C VAL A 615 21.03 3.91 -15.11
N ARG A 616 20.56 4.99 -14.51
CA ARG A 616 19.34 5.70 -14.88
C ARG A 616 19.57 7.20 -14.82
N SER A 617 19.19 7.89 -15.88
CA SER A 617 19.02 9.34 -15.89
C SER A 617 17.52 9.63 -15.96
N GLU A 618 17.01 10.46 -15.06
CA GLU A 618 15.60 10.74 -14.95
C GLU A 618 15.37 12.24 -14.78
N ARG A 619 14.42 12.76 -15.52
CA ARG A 619 13.96 14.14 -15.44
C ARG A 619 12.49 14.18 -15.10
N VAL A 620 12.15 14.93 -14.06
CA VAL A 620 10.79 15.26 -13.67
C VAL A 620 10.59 16.76 -13.85
N SER A 621 9.50 17.18 -14.47
CA SER A 621 9.14 18.58 -14.65
C SER A 621 7.70 18.81 -14.24
N PHE A 622 7.45 19.99 -13.68
CA PHE A 622 6.15 20.42 -13.18
C PHE A 622 5.80 21.78 -13.79
N LYS A 623 4.56 21.92 -14.23
CA LYS A 623 4.01 23.16 -14.74
C LYS A 623 2.55 23.30 -14.34
N GLY A 624 2.15 24.43 -13.83
CA GLY A 624 0.75 24.63 -13.44
C GLY A 624 0.49 25.92 -12.68
N ASN A 625 -0.65 25.97 -12.05
CA ASN A 625 -1.08 27.09 -11.24
C ASN A 625 -1.77 26.63 -9.95
N ASN A 626 -1.83 27.51 -8.99
CA ASN A 626 -2.55 27.38 -7.75
C ASN A 626 -3.40 28.63 -7.54
N GLN A 627 -4.71 28.45 -7.36
CA GLN A 627 -5.63 29.51 -6.99
C GLN A 627 -5.96 29.39 -5.50
N ILE A 628 -5.81 30.46 -4.77
CA ILE A 628 -6.04 30.52 -3.33
C ILE A 628 -7.28 31.35 -3.07
N ALA A 629 -8.24 30.80 -2.33
CA ALA A 629 -9.35 31.52 -1.79
C ALA A 629 -9.01 32.03 -0.38
N VAL A 630 -9.41 33.24 -0.09
CA VAL A 630 -9.38 33.84 1.27
C VAL A 630 -10.79 34.01 1.79
N ALA A 631 -10.92 34.09 3.10
CA ALA A 631 -12.19 34.42 3.72
C ALA A 631 -12.51 35.90 3.54
N THR A 632 -13.75 36.19 3.23
CA THR A 632 -14.31 37.56 3.28
C THR A 632 -15.11 37.69 4.56
N ASP A 633 -14.79 38.70 5.35
CA ASP A 633 -15.54 39.05 6.56
C ASP A 633 -16.84 39.78 6.17
N LEU A 634 -17.97 39.16 6.45
CA LEU A 634 -19.31 39.67 6.18
C LEU A 634 -20.04 40.11 7.47
N THR A 635 -19.34 40.15 8.60
CA THR A 635 -19.93 40.45 9.90
C THR A 635 -20.69 41.77 9.91
N SER A 636 -20.13 42.80 9.21
CA SER A 636 -20.75 44.10 9.12
C SER A 636 -22.06 44.15 8.33
N THR A 637 -22.31 43.14 7.51
CA THR A 637 -23.54 43.02 6.69
C THR A 637 -24.53 42.02 7.24
N GLY A 638 -24.22 41.36 8.35
CA GLY A 638 -25.04 40.31 8.95
C GLY A 638 -24.90 38.97 8.22
N GLY A 639 -23.70 38.64 7.75
CA GLY A 639 -23.39 37.37 7.05
C GLY A 639 -23.91 37.35 5.61
N THR A 640 -24.12 36.15 5.09
CA THR A 640 -24.65 35.92 3.75
C THR A 640 -26.18 36.06 3.68
N ASP A 641 -26.89 35.96 4.80
CA ASP A 641 -28.34 36.06 4.91
C ASP A 641 -28.83 37.46 5.37
N GLY A 642 -27.91 38.34 5.73
CA GLY A 642 -28.18 39.70 6.21
C GLY A 642 -28.73 39.75 7.64
N ASN A 643 -28.61 38.68 8.42
CA ASN A 643 -29.08 38.60 9.80
C ASN A 643 -27.90 38.58 10.79
N PRO A 644 -27.69 39.62 11.58
CA PRO A 644 -26.56 39.69 12.50
C PRO A 644 -26.62 38.66 13.68
N LEU A 645 -27.75 37.99 13.84
CA LEU A 645 -27.91 36.92 14.86
C LEU A 645 -27.47 35.52 14.39
N THR A 646 -27.20 35.37 13.09
CA THR A 646 -26.67 34.13 12.51
C THR A 646 -25.16 34.29 12.29
N VAL A 647 -24.37 33.85 13.28
CA VAL A 647 -22.89 34.02 13.25
C VAL A 647 -22.21 33.00 12.33
N TYR A 648 -22.86 31.87 12.07
CA TYR A 648 -22.33 30.76 11.29
C TYR A 648 -22.07 31.09 9.81
N ASP A 649 -22.63 32.17 9.27
CA ASP A 649 -22.45 32.57 7.85
C ASP A 649 -21.74 33.91 7.68
N ASN A 650 -21.09 34.40 8.75
CA ASN A 650 -20.35 35.66 8.74
C ASN A 650 -19.11 35.70 7.85
N TYR A 651 -18.70 34.53 7.32
CA TYR A 651 -17.53 34.45 6.46
C TYR A 651 -17.87 33.78 5.12
N GLY A 652 -17.42 34.39 4.03
CA GLY A 652 -17.54 33.89 2.66
C GLY A 652 -16.20 33.59 2.03
N GLY A 653 -16.15 32.71 1.02
CA GLY A 653 -14.94 32.43 0.26
C GLY A 653 -14.78 33.35 -0.96
N LYS A 654 -13.59 33.92 -1.14
CA LYS A 654 -13.21 34.71 -2.31
C LYS A 654 -11.89 34.20 -2.87
N ILE A 655 -11.77 34.04 -4.19
CA ILE A 655 -10.48 33.76 -4.82
C ILE A 655 -9.69 35.05 -4.88
N ASP A 656 -8.55 35.08 -4.16
CA ASP A 656 -7.75 36.30 -4.03
C ASP A 656 -6.61 36.34 -5.05
N ALA A 657 -5.93 35.24 -5.28
CA ALA A 657 -4.75 35.18 -6.12
C ALA A 657 -4.59 33.90 -6.92
N THR A 658 -3.94 33.96 -8.07
CA THR A 658 -3.49 32.85 -8.87
C THR A 658 -1.98 32.91 -9.00
N TYR A 659 -1.31 31.85 -8.57
CA TYR A 659 0.14 31.68 -8.70
C TYR A 659 0.46 30.67 -9.80
N SER A 660 1.29 31.06 -10.76
CA SER A 660 1.72 30.19 -11.85
C SER A 660 3.11 29.63 -11.58
N TYR A 661 3.27 28.33 -11.76
CA TYR A 661 4.54 27.64 -11.65
C TYR A 661 5.03 27.33 -13.06
N SER A 662 6.10 27.99 -13.48
CA SER A 662 6.70 27.74 -14.78
C SER A 662 7.78 26.69 -14.66
N ASP A 663 7.60 25.58 -15.39
CA ASP A 663 8.63 24.64 -15.85
C ASP A 663 9.75 24.32 -14.83
N LYS A 664 9.37 23.97 -13.59
CA LYS A 664 10.32 23.46 -12.60
C LYS A 664 10.81 22.09 -13.05
N LYS A 665 12.14 21.92 -13.14
CA LYS A 665 12.78 20.71 -13.67
C LYS A 665 13.82 20.20 -12.70
N VAL A 666 13.75 18.90 -12.40
CA VAL A 666 14.75 18.21 -11.59
C VAL A 666 15.29 17.02 -12.39
N THR A 667 16.60 16.98 -12.61
CA THR A 667 17.27 15.86 -13.27
C THR A 667 18.10 15.10 -12.26
N THR A 668 17.98 13.79 -12.26
CA THR A 668 18.68 12.89 -11.33
C THR A 668 19.44 11.83 -12.09
N PHE A 669 20.49 11.27 -11.44
CA PHE A 669 21.28 10.17 -11.97
C PHE A 669 21.49 9.11 -10.90
N SER A 670 21.10 7.87 -11.20
CA SER A 670 21.15 6.73 -10.28
C SER A 670 22.02 5.62 -10.83
N VAL A 671 22.69 4.88 -9.94
CA VAL A 671 23.56 3.74 -10.29
C VAL A 671 23.28 2.56 -9.37
N SER A 672 23.45 1.34 -9.87
CA SER A 672 23.39 0.12 -9.06
C SER A 672 24.34 -0.92 -9.65
N SER A 673 25.03 -1.68 -8.80
CA SER A 673 25.92 -2.77 -9.22
C SER A 673 25.91 -3.88 -8.20
N GLY A 674 25.91 -5.13 -8.66
CA GLY A 674 25.85 -6.31 -7.81
C GLY A 674 26.59 -7.50 -8.37
N LEU A 675 27.08 -8.32 -7.46
CA LEU A 675 27.78 -9.56 -7.74
C LEU A 675 27.11 -10.70 -6.96
N ASN A 676 26.84 -11.84 -7.62
CA ASN A 676 26.34 -13.04 -6.98
C ASN A 676 27.25 -14.23 -7.27
N TYR A 677 27.72 -14.90 -6.22
CA TYR A 677 28.59 -16.06 -6.30
C TYR A 677 27.92 -17.31 -5.70
N LYS A 678 27.62 -18.26 -6.56
CA LYS A 678 27.09 -19.58 -6.21
C LYS A 678 28.27 -20.53 -5.97
N PHE A 679 28.74 -20.63 -4.72
CA PHE A 679 29.88 -21.47 -4.38
C PHE A 679 29.51 -22.94 -4.25
N ALA A 680 28.23 -23.29 -4.02
CA ALA A 680 27.68 -24.63 -4.10
C ALA A 680 26.34 -24.59 -4.85
N ASP A 681 25.83 -25.75 -5.28
CA ASP A 681 24.56 -25.81 -6.04
C ASP A 681 23.35 -25.28 -5.28
N ASN A 682 23.41 -25.38 -3.97
CA ASN A 682 22.37 -24.99 -3.04
C ASN A 682 22.75 -23.79 -2.16
N GLN A 683 23.88 -23.12 -2.42
CA GLN A 683 24.34 -22.00 -1.62
C GLN A 683 24.94 -20.88 -2.50
N ALA A 684 24.57 -19.64 -2.17
CA ALA A 684 25.13 -18.47 -2.82
C ALA A 684 25.32 -17.32 -1.82
N ILE A 685 26.27 -16.46 -2.14
CA ILE A 685 26.42 -15.15 -1.51
C ILE A 685 26.32 -14.07 -2.57
N TYR A 686 25.90 -12.88 -2.17
CA TYR A 686 25.91 -11.72 -3.06
C TYR A 686 26.25 -10.45 -2.30
N GLY A 687 26.70 -9.45 -3.05
CA GLY A 687 26.88 -8.09 -2.57
C GLY A 687 26.36 -7.10 -3.60
N ARG A 688 25.79 -5.98 -3.15
CA ARG A 688 25.29 -4.91 -4.01
C ARG A 688 25.50 -3.55 -3.39
N TYR A 689 25.83 -2.59 -4.25
CA TYR A 689 25.79 -1.16 -3.97
C TYR A 689 24.76 -0.49 -4.87
N SER A 690 24.03 0.48 -4.33
CA SER A 690 23.15 1.36 -5.11
C SER A 690 23.15 2.78 -4.59
N LEU A 691 23.11 3.73 -5.52
CA LEU A 691 22.83 5.14 -5.30
C LEU A 691 21.59 5.47 -6.12
N GLY A 692 20.46 5.65 -5.44
CA GLY A 692 19.19 6.06 -6.02
C GLY A 692 18.91 7.52 -5.67
N ASN A 693 18.30 8.23 -6.60
CA ASN A 693 17.85 9.60 -6.37
C ASN A 693 16.32 9.67 -6.52
N LYS A 694 15.71 10.54 -5.71
CA LYS A 694 14.29 10.87 -5.79
C LYS A 694 14.14 12.36 -6.02
N ALA A 695 13.48 12.72 -7.12
CA ALA A 695 13.03 14.10 -7.33
C ALA A 695 11.97 14.47 -6.28
N PRO A 696 11.90 15.72 -5.83
CA PRO A 696 10.88 16.19 -4.92
C PRO A 696 9.47 15.95 -5.49
N ASP A 697 8.49 15.75 -4.62
CA ASP A 697 7.10 15.61 -5.04
C ASP A 697 6.51 16.95 -5.48
N MET A 698 5.46 16.86 -6.28
CA MET A 698 4.68 18.00 -6.77
C MET A 698 4.21 18.92 -5.63
N SER A 699 3.84 18.36 -4.47
CA SER A 699 3.39 19.11 -3.30
C SER A 699 4.39 20.14 -2.81
N MET A 700 5.68 19.90 -2.95
CA MET A 700 6.72 20.86 -2.55
C MET A 700 6.75 22.12 -3.42
N PHE A 701 6.21 22.06 -4.64
CA PHE A 701 6.17 23.20 -5.56
C PHE A 701 4.84 23.94 -5.56
N VAL A 702 3.75 23.26 -5.18
CA VAL A 702 2.39 23.81 -5.32
C VAL A 702 1.67 24.11 -3.99
N ASN A 703 2.19 23.62 -2.85
CA ASN A 703 1.66 23.97 -1.52
C ASN A 703 2.07 25.36 -1.03
N VAL A 704 2.39 26.23 -1.95
CA VAL A 704 2.81 27.57 -1.61
C VAL A 704 1.58 28.47 -1.53
N ASN A 705 1.21 28.86 -0.31
CA ASN A 705 0.00 29.63 -0.03
C ASN A 705 0.17 31.13 -0.21
N THR A 706 1.36 31.60 -0.61
CA THR A 706 1.64 33.04 -0.78
C THR A 706 2.57 33.30 -1.96
N ALA A 707 2.51 34.47 -2.55
CA ALA A 707 3.47 34.94 -3.58
C ALA A 707 4.93 34.85 -3.07
N PHE A 708 5.15 35.08 -1.79
CA PHE A 708 6.46 35.05 -1.16
C PHE A 708 7.06 33.63 -1.14
N GLY A 709 6.25 32.62 -0.86
CA GLY A 709 6.69 31.22 -0.82
C GLY A 709 6.98 30.65 -2.21
N ALA A 710 6.28 31.09 -3.28
CA ALA A 710 6.48 30.62 -4.64
C ALA A 710 7.87 30.92 -5.19
N THR A 711 8.51 31.99 -4.71
CA THR A 711 9.78 32.50 -5.24
C THR A 711 11.03 31.83 -4.61
N ASN A 712 10.91 31.22 -3.43
CA ASN A 712 12.06 30.83 -2.60
C ASN A 712 12.26 29.30 -2.48
N LEU A 713 11.47 28.46 -3.14
CA LEU A 713 11.59 27.01 -3.08
C LEU A 713 12.38 26.48 -4.26
N ASP A 714 13.57 25.97 -3.97
CA ASP A 714 14.41 25.25 -4.93
C ASP A 714 14.83 23.90 -4.31
N PRO A 715 13.85 22.96 -4.16
CA PRO A 715 14.12 21.69 -3.51
C PRO A 715 15.05 20.83 -4.36
N ILE A 716 16.08 20.29 -3.73
CA ILE A 716 17.04 19.39 -4.35
C ILE A 716 16.60 17.93 -4.26
N ALA A 717 17.09 17.12 -5.18
CA ALA A 717 16.84 15.71 -5.16
C ALA A 717 17.40 15.03 -3.89
N GLN A 718 16.61 14.16 -3.30
CA GLN A 718 17.02 13.34 -2.18
C GLN A 718 17.86 12.17 -2.68
N LYS A 719 18.81 11.69 -1.87
CA LYS A 719 19.74 10.62 -2.21
C LYS A 719 19.56 9.44 -1.26
N ILE A 720 19.45 8.25 -1.81
CA ILE A 720 19.42 6.99 -1.06
C ILE A 720 20.60 6.14 -1.47
N GLN A 721 21.55 5.94 -0.54
CA GLN A 721 22.68 5.05 -0.70
C GLN A 721 22.43 3.78 0.07
N GLN A 722 22.61 2.63 -0.58
CA GLN A 722 22.42 1.34 0.06
C GLN A 722 23.56 0.39 -0.26
N PHE A 723 24.03 -0.29 0.77
CA PHE A 723 24.92 -1.44 0.70
C PHE A 723 24.16 -2.63 1.24
N GLU A 724 24.16 -3.72 0.50
CA GLU A 724 23.61 -4.98 0.96
C GLU A 724 24.57 -6.13 0.62
N ALA A 725 24.60 -7.11 1.50
CA ALA A 725 25.18 -8.43 1.24
C ALA A 725 24.12 -9.47 1.56
N GLY A 726 24.24 -10.67 1.02
CA GLY A 726 23.27 -11.71 1.32
C GLY A 726 23.85 -13.09 1.22
N TYR A 727 23.36 -13.99 2.09
CA TYR A 727 23.58 -15.42 2.05
C TYR A 727 22.28 -16.15 1.75
N LYS A 728 22.34 -17.11 0.87
CA LYS A 728 21.21 -17.92 0.40
C LYS A 728 21.54 -19.39 0.55
N LEU A 729 20.63 -20.14 1.17
CA LEU A 729 20.76 -21.57 1.38
C LEU A 729 19.46 -22.27 1.01
N LYS A 730 19.57 -23.39 0.27
CA LYS A 730 18.49 -24.36 0.03
C LYS A 730 18.95 -25.74 0.45
N THR A 731 18.30 -26.35 1.41
CA THR A 731 18.63 -27.70 1.87
C THR A 731 17.43 -28.38 2.50
N GLY A 732 17.22 -29.68 2.24
CA GLY A 732 16.36 -30.60 2.98
C GLY A 732 14.98 -30.10 3.42
N GLY A 733 14.30 -29.26 2.63
CA GLY A 733 13.05 -28.64 3.02
C GLY A 733 13.20 -27.22 3.61
N MET A 734 14.43 -26.67 3.70
CA MET A 734 14.69 -25.30 4.18
C MET A 734 15.18 -24.38 3.06
N ASN A 735 14.59 -23.18 3.00
CA ASN A 735 15.17 -22.04 2.28
C ASN A 735 15.42 -20.92 3.27
N LEU A 736 16.65 -20.46 3.30
CA LEU A 736 17.10 -19.38 4.17
C LEU A 736 17.71 -18.26 3.34
N PHE A 737 17.28 -17.01 3.63
CA PHE A 737 17.94 -15.79 3.16
C PHE A 737 18.32 -14.95 4.36
N VAL A 738 19.55 -14.52 4.40
CA VAL A 738 20.09 -13.58 5.40
C VAL A 738 20.67 -12.40 4.66
N THR A 739 20.18 -11.19 4.93
CA THR A 739 20.60 -9.98 4.21
C THR A 739 20.96 -8.88 5.19
N PRO A 740 22.24 -8.72 5.56
CA PRO A 740 22.70 -7.50 6.19
C PRO A 740 22.62 -6.33 5.20
N PHE A 741 22.24 -5.16 5.72
CA PHE A 741 22.07 -3.94 4.94
C PHE A 741 22.51 -2.68 5.70
N TYR A 742 22.89 -1.66 4.93
CA TYR A 742 23.22 -0.33 5.40
C TYR A 742 22.65 0.70 4.44
N SER A 743 21.77 1.57 4.94
CA SER A 743 21.04 2.59 4.19
C SER A 743 21.34 3.98 4.71
N ILE A 744 21.57 4.94 3.81
CA ILE A 744 21.65 6.37 4.12
C ILE A 744 20.64 7.09 3.24
N VAL A 745 19.81 7.94 3.86
CA VAL A 745 18.95 8.90 3.16
C VAL A 745 19.47 10.29 3.48
N SER A 746 19.74 11.09 2.47
CA SER A 746 20.26 12.46 2.61
C SER A 746 19.49 13.44 1.74
N ASN A 747 19.69 14.74 1.99
CA ASN A 747 18.95 15.83 1.38
C ASN A 747 17.45 15.76 1.68
N VAL A 748 17.07 15.28 2.87
CA VAL A 748 15.67 15.22 3.27
C VAL A 748 15.23 16.63 3.67
N PRO A 749 14.36 17.28 2.89
CA PRO A 749 13.99 18.65 3.17
C PRO A 749 13.04 18.73 4.36
N GLN A 750 13.24 19.74 5.18
CA GLN A 750 12.26 20.20 6.14
C GLN A 750 11.97 21.66 5.84
N GLN A 751 10.71 21.92 5.56
CA GLN A 751 10.20 23.24 5.25
C GLN A 751 9.16 23.62 6.29
N LEU A 752 9.20 24.83 6.75
CA LEU A 752 8.24 25.42 7.65
C LEU A 752 7.85 26.80 7.14
N SER A 753 6.56 27.13 7.22
CA SER A 753 6.03 28.47 6.97
C SER A 753 5.56 29.07 8.28
N THR A 754 5.73 30.34 8.47
CA THR A 754 5.29 31.11 9.63
C THR A 754 4.71 32.45 9.19
N LEU A 755 4.18 33.23 10.12
CA LEU A 755 3.61 34.55 9.88
C LEU A 755 4.58 35.65 10.36
N ALA A 756 4.71 36.73 9.61
CA ALA A 756 5.45 37.91 10.07
C ALA A 756 4.62 38.73 11.05
N THR A 757 3.28 38.68 10.94
CA THR A 757 2.34 39.41 11.82
C THR A 757 1.26 38.45 12.30
N GLU A 758 0.97 38.45 13.60
CA GLU A 758 -0.06 37.61 14.19
C GLU A 758 -1.44 37.83 13.56
N GLY A 759 -2.08 36.73 13.15
CA GLY A 759 -3.42 36.74 12.53
C GLY A 759 -3.48 37.25 11.11
N ASP A 760 -2.36 37.75 10.54
CA ASP A 760 -2.28 38.17 9.13
C ASP A 760 -1.72 37.07 8.24
N LEU A 761 -2.60 36.26 7.62
CA LEU A 761 -2.21 35.20 6.70
C LEU A 761 -1.47 35.72 5.44
N THR A 762 -1.63 36.99 5.09
CA THR A 762 -0.93 37.60 3.96
C THR A 762 0.55 37.89 4.28
N SER A 763 0.89 37.90 5.57
CA SER A 763 2.26 38.03 6.07
C SER A 763 3.02 36.69 6.14
N ALA A 764 2.43 35.61 5.66
CA ALA A 764 3.06 34.30 5.69
C ALA A 764 4.36 34.26 4.87
N TYR A 765 5.41 33.68 5.43
CA TYR A 765 6.69 33.43 4.74
C TYR A 765 7.25 32.06 5.03
N ASN A 766 8.09 31.55 4.11
CA ASN A 766 8.78 30.30 4.28
C ASN A 766 10.16 30.54 4.92
N LEU A 767 10.44 29.77 5.96
CA LEU A 767 11.79 29.68 6.51
C LEU A 767 12.71 28.94 5.54
N PRO A 768 14.03 29.20 5.57
CA PRO A 768 15.00 28.46 4.76
C PRO A 768 14.86 26.94 4.93
N VAL A 769 14.91 26.23 3.82
CA VAL A 769 14.80 24.74 3.83
C VAL A 769 16.01 24.16 4.55
N LEU A 770 15.75 23.36 5.57
CA LEU A 770 16.77 22.55 6.25
C LEU A 770 16.84 21.17 5.61
N TYR A 771 18.05 20.67 5.37
CA TYR A 771 18.27 19.34 4.77
C TYR A 771 18.83 18.38 5.80
N ASN A 772 18.10 17.29 6.02
CA ASN A 772 18.38 16.30 7.04
C ASN A 772 18.95 15.01 6.44
N LYS A 773 19.58 14.16 7.29
CA LYS A 773 20.22 12.91 6.90
C LYS A 773 19.94 11.82 7.93
N PHE A 774 19.55 10.66 7.41
CA PHE A 774 19.19 9.50 8.22
C PHE A 774 20.03 8.29 7.81
N ARG A 775 20.28 7.40 8.77
CA ARG A 775 21.02 6.16 8.56
C ARG A 775 20.33 5.00 9.25
N THR A 776 20.13 3.90 8.53
CA THR A 776 19.61 2.64 9.06
C THR A 776 20.57 1.51 8.72
N MET A 777 20.88 0.66 9.70
CA MET A 777 21.63 -0.57 9.49
C MET A 777 20.88 -1.73 10.13
N GLY A 778 20.95 -2.92 9.53
CA GLY A 778 20.24 -4.07 10.06
C GLY A 778 20.54 -5.35 9.32
N VAL A 779 19.83 -6.41 9.74
CA VAL A 779 19.87 -7.73 9.11
C VAL A 779 18.44 -8.22 8.93
N GLU A 780 18.13 -8.67 7.73
CA GLU A 780 16.87 -9.29 7.33
C GLU A 780 17.02 -10.81 7.27
N PHE A 781 15.99 -11.52 7.70
CA PHE A 781 15.88 -12.96 7.61
C PHE A 781 14.58 -13.35 6.91
N GLU A 782 14.65 -14.28 5.97
CA GLU A 782 13.50 -14.98 5.41
C GLU A 782 13.79 -16.47 5.44
N VAL A 783 12.92 -17.21 6.13
CA VAL A 783 13.04 -18.67 6.30
C VAL A 783 11.72 -19.30 5.89
N ASN A 784 11.82 -20.32 5.05
CA ASN A 784 10.74 -21.27 4.81
C ASN A 784 11.28 -22.63 5.14
N GLN A 785 10.72 -23.30 6.15
CA GLN A 785 11.12 -24.62 6.61
C GLN A 785 9.95 -25.59 6.51
N GLU A 786 10.12 -26.66 5.79
CA GLU A 786 9.25 -27.83 5.83
C GLU A 786 9.85 -28.84 6.78
N PHE A 787 9.20 -29.13 7.90
CA PHE A 787 9.61 -30.11 8.87
C PHE A 787 9.11 -31.50 8.49
N THR A 788 7.91 -31.57 7.93
CA THR A 788 7.27 -32.76 7.40
C THR A 788 6.40 -32.40 6.20
N ASP A 789 5.90 -33.36 5.46
CA ASP A 789 4.93 -33.15 4.37
C ASP A 789 3.64 -32.43 4.84
N LYS A 790 3.39 -32.42 6.16
CA LYS A 790 2.17 -31.84 6.76
C LYS A 790 2.43 -30.55 7.52
N PHE A 791 3.67 -30.29 7.94
CA PHE A 791 3.98 -29.15 8.80
C PHE A 791 5.12 -28.32 8.24
N SER A 792 4.86 -27.05 8.04
CA SER A 792 5.82 -26.05 7.57
C SER A 792 5.75 -24.77 8.38
N VAL A 793 6.83 -24.02 8.41
CA VAL A 793 6.93 -22.71 9.05
C VAL A 793 7.54 -21.72 8.08
N ARG A 794 6.86 -20.60 7.87
CA ARG A 794 7.43 -19.43 7.24
C ARG A 794 7.75 -18.40 8.32
N ALA A 795 8.95 -17.84 8.30
CA ALA A 795 9.34 -16.76 9.19
C ALA A 795 10.04 -15.64 8.41
N VAL A 796 9.73 -14.41 8.76
CA VAL A 796 10.45 -13.21 8.31
C VAL A 796 10.80 -12.38 9.53
N ALA A 797 12.02 -11.84 9.57
CA ALA A 797 12.46 -11.00 10.68
C ALA A 797 13.40 -9.90 10.19
N THR A 798 13.39 -8.79 10.90
CA THR A 798 14.30 -7.66 10.69
C THR A 798 14.78 -7.17 12.04
N PHE A 799 16.09 -7.11 12.20
CA PHE A 799 16.77 -6.47 13.31
C PHE A 799 17.49 -5.25 12.76
N GLN A 800 17.15 -4.07 13.26
CA GLN A 800 17.70 -2.83 12.71
C GLN A 800 17.89 -1.75 13.75
N LYS A 801 18.74 -0.77 13.41
CA LYS A 801 18.95 0.45 14.18
C LYS A 801 18.96 1.64 13.23
N SER A 802 18.08 2.59 13.47
CA SER A 802 17.95 3.82 12.68
C SER A 802 18.29 5.05 13.50
N LYS A 803 19.02 6.00 12.90
CA LYS A 803 19.44 7.25 13.55
C LYS A 803 19.27 8.44 12.59
N ALA A 804 18.82 9.55 13.11
CA ALA A 804 18.95 10.86 12.53
C ALA A 804 20.42 11.32 12.66
N VAL A 805 21.20 11.19 11.58
CA VAL A 805 22.64 11.58 11.60
C VAL A 805 22.78 13.08 11.68
N GLU A 806 21.96 13.79 10.92
CA GLU A 806 21.78 15.23 10.94
C GLU A 806 20.29 15.49 10.95
N TYR A 807 19.77 16.13 11.99
CA TYR A 807 18.38 16.51 12.05
C TYR A 807 18.23 17.86 12.75
N LYS A 808 17.88 18.83 11.93
CA LYS A 808 17.60 20.20 12.34
C LYS A 808 16.18 20.55 11.95
N THR A 809 15.48 21.28 12.82
CA THR A 809 14.12 21.75 12.58
C THR A 809 13.99 23.18 13.10
N TRP A 810 13.17 23.97 12.43
CA TRP A 810 12.79 25.27 12.93
C TRP A 810 11.81 25.11 14.12
N VAL A 811 12.03 25.87 15.15
CA VAL A 811 11.08 26.12 16.24
C VAL A 811 10.66 27.58 16.10
N VAL A 812 9.41 27.74 15.76
CA VAL A 812 8.80 29.06 15.54
C VAL A 812 8.11 29.45 16.82
N GLY A 813 8.42 30.65 17.32
CA GLY A 813 7.81 31.23 18.49
C GLY A 813 6.63 32.13 18.18
N THR A 814 6.68 33.39 18.60
CA THR A 814 5.69 34.39 18.26
C THR A 814 5.83 34.83 16.80
N PRO A 815 4.78 35.39 16.17
CA PRO A 815 4.89 35.95 14.82
C PRO A 815 6.02 36.97 14.66
N GLY A 816 6.83 36.77 13.59
CA GLY A 816 8.06 37.55 13.33
C GLY A 816 9.33 36.65 13.47
N ALA A 817 10.37 37.03 12.76
CA ALA A 817 11.61 36.23 12.67
C ALA A 817 12.52 36.28 13.90
N ALA A 818 12.23 37.12 14.90
CA ALA A 818 13.17 37.43 15.99
C ALA A 818 13.41 36.28 16.96
N ASP A 819 12.46 35.38 17.12
CA ASP A 819 12.49 34.25 18.07
C ASP A 819 12.48 32.86 17.35
N ASP A 820 12.57 32.85 16.02
CA ASP A 820 12.73 31.64 15.25
C ASP A 820 14.13 31.06 15.46
N VAL A 821 14.20 29.84 16.02
CA VAL A 821 15.45 29.16 16.30
C VAL A 821 15.51 27.80 15.65
N ILE A 822 16.73 27.32 15.42
CA ILE A 822 16.94 25.96 14.93
C ILE A 822 17.22 25.03 16.11
N ALA A 823 16.35 24.05 16.33
CA ALA A 823 16.61 22.93 17.21
C ALA A 823 17.40 21.84 16.49
N ASP A 824 18.37 21.24 17.18
CA ASP A 824 19.23 20.18 16.67
C ASP A 824 19.00 18.89 17.47
N TYR A 825 18.43 17.88 16.81
CA TYR A 825 18.20 16.54 17.35
C TYR A 825 19.10 15.49 16.72
N SER A 826 20.24 15.88 16.17
CA SER A 826 21.20 14.99 15.53
C SER A 826 21.70 13.91 16.51
N GLY A 827 21.80 12.68 16.03
CA GLY A 827 22.19 11.51 16.84
C GLY A 827 21.03 10.74 17.47
N ASN A 828 19.82 11.29 17.50
CA ASN A 828 18.63 10.64 18.05
C ASN A 828 18.17 9.44 17.20
N GLU A 829 17.35 8.57 17.79
CA GLU A 829 16.67 7.51 17.03
C GLU A 829 15.58 8.12 16.13
N THR A 830 15.43 7.58 14.93
CA THR A 830 14.34 7.99 14.03
C THR A 830 13.01 7.44 14.52
N ASP A 831 11.94 8.18 14.31
CA ASP A 831 10.59 7.76 14.65
C ASP A 831 10.13 6.54 13.81
N ASN A 832 9.18 5.78 14.36
CA ASN A 832 8.52 4.63 13.76
C ASN A 832 9.43 3.48 13.28
N ASN A 833 10.74 3.53 13.55
CA ASN A 833 11.70 2.48 13.18
C ASN A 833 11.94 1.50 14.32
N ALA A 834 11.10 0.46 14.42
CA ALA A 834 11.27 -0.59 15.42
C ALA A 834 12.59 -1.34 15.24
N LYS A 835 13.29 -1.59 16.36
CA LYS A 835 14.57 -2.35 16.37
C LYS A 835 14.38 -3.81 15.99
N VAL A 836 13.21 -4.37 16.26
CA VAL A 836 12.85 -5.77 15.99
C VAL A 836 11.46 -5.81 15.40
N ILE A 837 11.35 -6.41 14.23
CA ILE A 837 10.10 -6.70 13.53
C ILE A 837 10.18 -8.16 13.09
N PHE A 838 9.20 -8.97 13.44
CA PHE A 838 9.16 -10.33 12.90
C PHE A 838 7.73 -10.87 12.75
N ARG A 839 7.59 -11.87 11.90
CA ARG A 839 6.37 -12.60 11.65
C ARG A 839 6.70 -14.08 11.51
N VAL A 840 5.92 -14.95 12.14
CA VAL A 840 6.06 -16.40 12.08
C VAL A 840 4.72 -17.02 11.78
N SER A 841 4.68 -17.85 10.75
CA SER A 841 3.44 -18.46 10.23
C SER A 841 3.61 -19.97 10.12
N PRO A 842 3.44 -20.75 11.23
CA PRO A 842 3.31 -22.19 11.18
C PRO A 842 2.03 -22.58 10.45
N THR A 843 2.15 -23.56 9.55
CA THR A 843 1.03 -24.12 8.77
C THR A 843 1.03 -25.63 8.90
N TYR A 844 -0.12 -26.19 9.23
CA TYR A 844 -0.37 -27.63 9.25
C TYR A 844 -1.40 -27.97 8.17
N THR A 845 -1.09 -28.98 7.35
CA THR A 845 -1.97 -29.47 6.26
C THR A 845 -2.10 -30.99 6.35
N SER A 846 -3.29 -31.51 6.45
CA SER A 846 -3.53 -32.93 6.49
C SER A 846 -4.83 -33.32 5.77
N GLY A 847 -4.72 -34.05 4.66
CA GLY A 847 -5.87 -34.42 3.86
C GLY A 847 -6.67 -33.20 3.38
N LYS A 848 -7.93 -33.13 3.80
CA LYS A 848 -8.81 -32.01 3.43
C LYS A 848 -8.68 -30.77 4.32
N PHE A 849 -7.95 -30.84 5.41
CA PHE A 849 -7.85 -29.79 6.43
C PHE A 849 -6.52 -29.06 6.35
N TYR A 850 -6.54 -27.75 6.55
CA TYR A 850 -5.35 -26.98 6.89
C TYR A 850 -5.63 -25.97 8.01
N SER A 851 -4.59 -25.65 8.76
CA SER A 851 -4.59 -24.63 9.80
C SER A 851 -3.31 -23.80 9.68
N SER A 852 -3.42 -22.49 9.81
CA SER A 852 -2.28 -21.58 9.87
C SER A 852 -2.48 -20.58 11.00
N LEU A 853 -1.49 -20.45 11.86
CA LEU A 853 -1.39 -19.37 12.84
C LEU A 853 -0.41 -18.34 12.28
N ASP A 854 -0.73 -17.08 12.44
CA ASP A 854 0.10 -15.99 11.94
C ASP A 854 0.39 -15.01 13.07
N PHE A 855 1.57 -15.13 13.65
CA PHE A 855 2.05 -14.30 14.74
C PHE A 855 3.00 -13.23 14.24
N SER A 856 2.70 -11.98 14.53
CA SER A 856 3.55 -10.82 14.22
C SER A 856 3.92 -10.05 15.48
N TYR A 857 5.13 -9.49 15.49
CA TYR A 857 5.67 -8.69 16.59
C TYR A 857 6.32 -7.42 16.04
N MET A 858 5.98 -6.28 16.62
CA MET A 858 6.58 -4.98 16.43
C MET A 858 7.22 -4.52 17.73
N GLY A 859 8.52 -4.30 17.72
CA GLY A 859 9.28 -3.82 18.88
C GLY A 859 8.97 -2.38 19.24
N LYS A 860 9.48 -1.95 20.39
CA LYS A 860 9.48 -0.54 20.81
C LYS A 860 10.17 0.33 19.75
N ARG A 861 9.71 1.56 19.63
CA ARG A 861 10.24 2.54 18.67
C ARG A 861 10.03 3.96 19.16
N ALA A 862 10.92 4.87 18.78
CA ALA A 862 10.77 6.28 19.11
C ALA A 862 9.46 6.84 18.53
N ALA A 863 8.75 7.62 19.31
CA ALA A 863 7.50 8.25 18.90
C ALA A 863 7.74 9.40 17.91
N ASN A 864 8.84 10.12 18.08
CA ASN A 864 9.29 11.23 17.23
C ASN A 864 10.81 11.34 17.25
N VAL A 865 11.40 12.19 16.38
CA VAL A 865 12.86 12.39 16.33
C VAL A 865 13.42 13.11 17.59
N PRO A 866 12.69 14.04 18.28
CA PRO A 866 13.09 14.52 19.61
C PRO A 866 13.19 13.43 20.68
N ASN A 867 12.68 12.21 20.41
CA ASN A 867 12.65 11.06 21.33
C ASN A 867 11.94 11.38 22.66
N ALA A 868 10.80 12.06 22.57
CA ALA A 868 10.02 12.43 23.76
C ALA A 868 9.60 11.20 24.56
N PHE A 869 9.21 10.11 23.89
CA PHE A 869 8.87 8.82 24.48
C PHE A 869 9.00 7.69 23.45
N GLU A 870 8.82 6.46 23.88
CA GLU A 870 8.78 5.28 22.99
C GLU A 870 7.34 4.78 22.84
N LEU A 871 6.91 4.53 21.64
CA LEU A 871 5.71 3.73 21.36
C LEU A 871 5.97 2.28 21.84
N PRO A 872 5.05 1.67 22.60
CA PRO A 872 5.27 0.34 23.16
C PRO A 872 5.34 -0.74 22.08
N ALA A 873 6.00 -1.83 22.41
CA ALA A 873 5.95 -3.04 21.59
C ALA A 873 4.55 -3.67 21.63
N TYR A 874 4.17 -4.32 20.54
CA TYR A 874 2.92 -5.08 20.48
C TYR A 874 3.07 -6.34 19.63
N ASN A 875 2.14 -7.27 19.81
CA ASN A 875 2.00 -8.43 18.96
C ASN A 875 0.57 -8.54 18.43
N GLN A 876 0.42 -9.26 17.33
CA GLN A 876 -0.87 -9.61 16.75
C GLN A 876 -0.84 -11.06 16.31
N THR A 877 -1.88 -11.81 16.65
CA THR A 877 -2.06 -13.20 16.24
C THR A 877 -3.32 -13.33 15.42
N ASN A 878 -3.21 -13.95 14.23
CA ASN A 878 -4.36 -14.32 13.41
C ASN A 878 -4.42 -15.84 13.28
N LEU A 879 -5.63 -16.40 13.23
CA LEU A 879 -5.87 -17.83 13.03
C LEU A 879 -6.62 -18.02 11.73
N ASN A 880 -6.14 -18.95 10.89
CA ASN A 880 -6.79 -19.35 9.64
C ASN A 880 -7.01 -20.86 9.66
N LEU A 881 -8.23 -21.29 9.36
CA LEU A 881 -8.64 -22.67 9.25
C LEU A 881 -9.28 -22.89 7.89
N GLY A 882 -8.99 -23.98 7.23
CA GLY A 882 -9.63 -24.30 5.95
C GLY A 882 -9.94 -25.80 5.84
N TYR A 883 -11.08 -26.10 5.20
CA TYR A 883 -11.53 -27.44 4.95
C TYR A 883 -12.08 -27.59 3.54
N ASN A 884 -11.52 -28.53 2.76
CA ASN A 884 -11.99 -28.87 1.42
C ASN A 884 -13.14 -29.87 1.52
N LEU A 885 -14.38 -29.40 1.47
CA LEU A 885 -15.57 -30.25 1.50
C LEU A 885 -15.57 -31.23 0.31
N THR A 886 -15.35 -30.68 -0.88
CA THR A 886 -15.19 -31.43 -2.13
C THR A 886 -13.94 -30.94 -2.87
N SER A 887 -13.66 -31.49 -4.04
CA SER A 887 -12.61 -30.98 -4.93
C SER A 887 -12.88 -29.58 -5.47
N LYS A 888 -14.13 -29.13 -5.42
CA LYS A 888 -14.56 -27.82 -5.94
C LYS A 888 -14.98 -26.83 -4.86
N LEU A 889 -15.35 -27.30 -3.67
CA LEU A 889 -15.88 -26.45 -2.59
C LEU A 889 -14.96 -26.48 -1.37
N GLN A 890 -14.44 -25.30 -1.01
CA GLN A 890 -13.63 -25.05 0.18
C GLN A 890 -14.35 -24.10 1.13
N LEU A 891 -14.28 -24.37 2.42
CA LEU A 891 -14.66 -23.44 3.49
C LEU A 891 -13.41 -22.99 4.24
N GLN A 892 -13.36 -21.70 4.58
CA GLN A 892 -12.31 -21.09 5.39
C GLN A 892 -12.93 -20.31 6.54
N ALA A 893 -12.29 -20.35 7.71
CA ALA A 893 -12.60 -19.47 8.84
C ALA A 893 -11.33 -18.69 9.21
N ASN A 894 -11.47 -17.39 9.39
CA ASN A 894 -10.37 -16.49 9.75
C ASN A 894 -10.74 -15.72 11.01
N ILE A 895 -9.83 -15.62 11.96
CA ILE A 895 -9.94 -14.73 13.13
C ILE A 895 -8.74 -13.78 13.10
N ASN A 896 -9.00 -12.51 12.86
CA ASN A 896 -7.97 -11.47 12.91
C ASN A 896 -7.88 -10.90 14.31
N ASN A 897 -6.65 -10.60 14.76
CA ASN A 897 -6.38 -10.09 16.11
C ASN A 897 -7.03 -10.97 17.20
N LEU A 898 -6.71 -12.27 17.18
CA LEU A 898 -7.33 -13.33 18.01
C LEU A 898 -7.43 -12.93 19.48
N PHE A 899 -6.43 -12.26 20.03
CA PHE A 899 -6.37 -11.85 21.44
C PHE A 899 -6.88 -10.42 21.69
N ASN A 900 -7.43 -9.76 20.65
CA ASN A 900 -7.94 -8.39 20.70
C ASN A 900 -6.95 -7.38 21.29
N GLN A 901 -5.68 -7.48 20.87
CA GLN A 901 -4.60 -6.61 21.31
C GLN A 901 -4.81 -5.17 20.83
N LEU A 902 -4.50 -4.20 21.69
CA LEU A 902 -4.63 -2.76 21.38
C LEU A 902 -3.59 -2.33 20.33
N GLY A 903 -2.33 -2.60 20.51
CA GLY A 903 -1.21 -2.30 19.62
C GLY A 903 -1.22 -0.88 19.05
N VAL A 904 -0.38 0.01 19.54
CA VAL A 904 -0.30 1.40 19.05
C VAL A 904 0.57 1.46 17.80
N MET A 905 0.00 1.91 16.68
CA MET A 905 0.68 2.02 15.39
C MET A 905 1.18 3.43 15.07
N GLY A 906 0.48 4.44 15.56
CA GLY A 906 0.78 5.86 15.39
C GLY A 906 0.19 6.68 16.50
N TRP A 907 0.52 7.98 16.56
CA TRP A 907 0.05 8.89 17.59
C TRP A 907 -0.01 10.33 17.06
N SER A 908 -0.78 11.17 17.73
CA SER A 908 -0.85 12.62 17.55
C SER A 908 -0.58 13.32 18.87
N ALA A 909 0.17 14.42 18.83
CA ALA A 909 0.54 15.18 20.00
C ALA A 909 -0.67 15.81 20.71
N PRO A 910 -0.61 16.01 22.05
CA PRO A 910 -1.65 16.70 22.79
C PRO A 910 -1.76 18.17 22.34
N GLY A 911 -2.98 18.66 22.19
CA GLY A 911 -3.26 20.08 21.93
C GLY A 911 -2.82 20.60 20.57
N GLY A 912 -2.36 19.70 19.67
CA GLY A 912 -1.93 20.07 18.33
C GLY A 912 -2.84 19.51 17.25
N PHE A 913 -2.91 20.18 16.12
CA PHE A 913 -3.41 19.60 14.89
C PHE A 913 -2.62 18.31 14.62
N PRO A 914 -3.19 17.22 14.08
CA PRO A 914 -2.42 16.02 13.74
C PRO A 914 -1.43 16.28 12.59
N ALA A 915 -0.91 17.50 12.49
CA ALA A 915 0.17 17.85 11.61
C ALA A 915 1.45 17.18 12.12
N ALA A 916 2.25 16.68 11.22
CA ALA A 916 3.57 16.12 11.49
C ALA A 916 4.46 17.05 12.29
N LEU A 917 4.28 18.35 12.16
CA LEU A 917 5.02 19.39 12.86
C LEU A 917 4.82 19.34 14.38
N ASP A 918 3.57 19.23 14.85
CA ASP A 918 3.30 19.18 16.30
C ASP A 918 3.87 17.93 16.95
N ARG A 919 3.78 16.78 16.25
CA ARG A 919 4.37 15.54 16.69
C ARG A 919 5.89 15.62 16.76
N GLN A 920 6.53 16.18 15.74
CA GLN A 920 7.99 16.31 15.68
C GLN A 920 8.52 17.42 16.59
N GLY A 921 7.71 18.39 16.93
CA GLY A 921 8.04 19.44 17.89
C GLY A 921 7.83 19.04 19.36
N PHE A 922 7.06 17.94 19.65
CA PHE A 922 6.78 17.49 21.00
C PHE A 922 8.02 16.93 21.68
N THR A 923 8.41 17.52 22.81
CA THR A 923 9.65 17.22 23.53
C THR A 923 9.41 16.45 24.82
N LYS A 924 10.49 15.91 25.39
CA LYS A 924 10.48 15.22 26.67
C LYS A 924 10.13 16.16 27.83
N GLU A 925 10.53 17.41 27.74
CA GLU A 925 10.20 18.47 28.72
C GLU A 925 8.70 18.73 28.73
N GLN A 926 8.05 18.84 27.58
CA GLN A 926 6.61 19.01 27.46
C GLN A 926 5.86 17.79 28.02
N LEU A 927 6.35 16.58 27.77
CA LEU A 927 5.79 15.36 28.33
C LEU A 927 5.90 15.35 29.86
N ASN A 928 7.07 15.68 30.39
CA ASN A 928 7.31 15.72 31.86
C ASN A 928 6.47 16.77 32.56
N ALA A 929 6.19 17.90 31.91
CA ALA A 929 5.31 18.95 32.44
C ALA A 929 3.84 18.49 32.51
N ASN A 930 3.41 17.61 31.58
CA ASN A 930 2.03 17.16 31.44
C ASN A 930 1.92 15.64 31.22
N PRO A 931 2.36 14.78 32.16
CA PRO A 931 2.47 13.33 31.92
C PRO A 931 1.12 12.62 31.74
N ASN A 932 0.04 13.23 32.24
CA ASN A 932 -1.31 12.66 32.18
C ASN A 932 -2.21 13.32 31.13
N VAL A 933 -1.65 14.15 30.26
CA VAL A 933 -2.45 14.80 29.21
C VAL A 933 -3.03 13.76 28.26
N VAL A 934 -4.24 14.00 27.78
CA VAL A 934 -4.87 13.18 26.73
C VAL A 934 -4.19 13.48 25.41
N TYR A 935 -3.77 12.44 24.73
CA TYR A 935 -3.28 12.48 23.36
C TYR A 935 -4.07 11.49 22.50
N SER A 936 -3.77 11.35 21.25
CA SER A 936 -4.53 10.46 20.36
C SER A 936 -3.63 9.38 19.76
N THR A 937 -4.16 8.16 19.58
CA THR A 937 -3.40 7.05 18.96
C THR A 937 -4.16 6.36 17.85
N LEU A 938 -3.41 5.87 16.86
CA LEU A 938 -3.86 4.86 15.92
C LEU A 938 -3.57 3.49 16.49
N SER A 939 -4.59 2.69 16.73
CA SER A 939 -4.45 1.33 17.25
C SER A 939 -4.81 0.27 16.21
N LEU A 940 -4.34 -0.95 16.45
CA LEU A 940 -4.77 -2.12 15.68
C LEU A 940 -6.30 -2.21 15.64
N PRO A 941 -6.90 -2.63 14.52
CA PRO A 941 -8.33 -2.95 14.47
C PRO A 941 -8.69 -4.00 15.51
N ALA A 942 -9.87 -3.87 16.11
CA ALA A 942 -10.42 -4.85 17.04
C ALA A 942 -10.56 -6.21 16.37
N ARG A 943 -10.67 -7.28 17.16
CA ARG A 943 -10.85 -8.65 16.67
C ARG A 943 -11.99 -8.74 15.66
N ALA A 944 -11.77 -9.51 14.60
CA ALA A 944 -12.75 -9.75 13.56
C ALA A 944 -12.81 -11.24 13.20
N TYR A 945 -14.00 -11.71 12.78
CA TYR A 945 -14.29 -13.10 12.43
C TYR A 945 -14.82 -13.16 11.01
N PHE A 946 -14.32 -14.10 10.21
CA PHE A 946 -14.76 -14.27 8.82
C PHE A 946 -14.95 -15.74 8.49
N ILE A 947 -15.94 -16.03 7.66
CA ILE A 947 -16.15 -17.31 7.01
C ILE A 947 -16.18 -17.05 5.50
N THR A 948 -15.41 -17.85 4.75
CA THR A 948 -15.32 -17.76 3.29
C THR A 948 -15.66 -19.10 2.67
N ALA A 949 -16.59 -19.11 1.73
CA ALA A 949 -16.88 -20.24 0.86
C ALA A 949 -16.28 -19.96 -0.52
N THR A 950 -15.42 -20.85 -1.02
CA THR A 950 -14.82 -20.76 -2.36
C THR A 950 -15.28 -21.94 -3.19
N TYR A 951 -15.94 -21.66 -4.32
CA TYR A 951 -16.31 -22.66 -5.31
C TYR A 951 -15.44 -22.52 -6.55
N LYS A 952 -14.82 -23.63 -6.98
CA LYS A 952 -13.99 -23.73 -8.19
C LYS A 952 -14.70 -24.50 -9.28
N PHE A 953 -14.65 -24.00 -10.50
CA PHE A 953 -15.34 -24.58 -11.65
C PHE A 953 -14.48 -25.62 -12.38
#